data_0fe892f777611746afac919ae7b4728b
#
_entry.id   0fe892f777611746afac919ae7b4728b
#
_cell.length_a   1.000
_cell.length_b   1.000
_cell.length_c   1.000
_cell.angle_alpha   90.00
_cell.angle_beta   90.00
_cell.angle_gamma   90.00
#
_symmetry.space_group_name_H-M   'P 1'
#
loop_
_entity.id
_entity.type
_entity.pdbx_description
1 polymer ?
#
loop_
_entity_poly.entity_id
_entity_poly.type
_entity_poly.pdbx_seq_one_letter_code
_entity_poly.pdbx_strand_id
1 'polypeptide(L)'
;FWIVRTVVAMRVRHLQTHLADQGLVNSSKLNELRGVQVGVDAVFWLRSIQALKDPFADALGGIPPGIFGFVDKELDSFKEWGITPIFIFQGVAPGPQHSMFASRMDAQMDMAWNHLARGEKSSAQKCFAVSTSRINGDFVYFIFHHLRHRGYECLQAPYFAGAQLAHFAEQGVVQTIFGPPGLLLYGVKSVVIHMNFGQQQFDWVDLDSVLSKWQLSWDEFVDACMLAGTEYCLTYPYLNLSHFQPQQQQARFNFDAAVYIIKQAPLINWMQTFPTEDMKNDHVDGYCICKVLVQNSPVYHLQDVTIRPLGATNKPSDRGQPPQVPMDFASIMGSKLPPSLYYLMLQGIISHKLPQALAKGEWTDKSQPLVDTNEFRTLLNDLQDYRRIALGLIAQHLHKSFQTKRILCKAYWEPNNIRQALSTDPKLPDGARVITPEITQGLRWKISGPAVKQEMHRQGVAKVDFKFCLTWHAFEFNSDGPLMKGLTDAAPCTFDSDLHSLSALVHFMVLEKLDLISAEDGNATVLSDLLKETPGNLTEPCLTALELMKFGLLNGEPFETAQQEKPFPEDVKYPIAGNMSQPERDAVCGKLLLCRVMSLVPMRLRHVMWDSDVDFDLAAFHSLVRALKRTLRQMVEGALAHVLLKDLSNVRILPKGFMCTSPLKEQWPNTPAELPAFMLPRACMGIVVKYFLEYKGTDGEAFKADLGKRFPCCWQPIEDMKLAFTFWQDLRRCVDKIAEDLGAEDLSEEMRKASDVLNAQRSRLNL
;
A
#
# COMPACT_ATOMS: atom_id res chain seq x y z
N PHE A 1 -26.53 -5.03 7.32
CA PHE A 1 -25.26 -5.76 7.54
C PHE A 1 -24.61 -6.05 6.18
N TRP A 2 -23.75 -5.13 5.70
CA TRP A 2 -23.03 -5.30 4.44
C TRP A 2 -21.60 -5.74 4.77
N ILE A 3 -21.26 -6.96 4.40
CA ILE A 3 -19.92 -7.52 4.57
C ILE A 3 -19.03 -6.97 3.47
N VAL A 4 -18.22 -6.01 3.85
CA VAL A 4 -17.14 -5.47 3.02
C VAL A 4 -16.02 -6.53 2.91
N ARG A 5 -15.64 -6.91 1.70
CA ARG A 5 -14.73 -8.03 1.39
C ARG A 5 -13.44 -7.53 0.78
N THR A 6 -12.34 -7.55 1.51
CA THR A 6 -10.98 -7.47 0.98
C THR A 6 -9.99 -8.27 1.82
N VAL A 7 -8.90 -8.70 1.20
CA VAL A 7 -7.86 -9.63 1.66
C VAL A 7 -7.38 -9.35 3.07
N VAL A 8 -7.63 -10.27 3.97
CA VAL A 8 -7.10 -10.28 5.35
C VAL A 8 -7.04 -11.71 5.83
N ALA A 9 -6.12 -12.02 6.72
CA ALA A 9 -5.94 -13.26 7.46
C ALA A 9 -6.89 -14.40 7.01
N MET A 10 -6.41 -15.58 6.79
CA MET A 10 -7.13 -16.70 6.16
C MET A 10 -8.64 -16.65 6.41
N ARG A 11 -9.39 -16.06 5.48
CA ARG A 11 -10.84 -15.86 5.60
C ARG A 11 -11.56 -17.09 5.09
N VAL A 12 -12.31 -17.73 5.96
CA VAL A 12 -13.16 -18.86 5.60
C VAL A 12 -14.52 -18.36 5.13
N ARG A 13 -14.98 -18.84 4.00
CA ARG A 13 -16.26 -18.44 3.41
C ARG A 13 -17.41 -18.79 4.35
N HIS A 14 -18.26 -17.80 4.66
CA HIS A 14 -19.44 -17.90 5.52
C HIS A 14 -19.23 -18.38 6.97
N LEU A 15 -18.00 -18.61 7.43
CA LEU A 15 -17.74 -19.08 8.80
C LEU A 15 -18.36 -18.16 9.85
N GLN A 16 -18.16 -16.85 9.77
CA GLN A 16 -18.69 -15.91 10.77
C GLN A 16 -20.22 -15.94 10.83
N THR A 17 -20.88 -15.96 9.68
CA THR A 17 -22.35 -16.03 9.61
C THR A 17 -22.85 -17.33 10.22
N HIS A 18 -22.18 -18.44 9.88
CA HIS A 18 -22.56 -19.76 10.38
C HIS A 18 -22.38 -19.88 11.91
N LEU A 19 -21.29 -19.38 12.46
CA LEU A 19 -21.06 -19.34 13.91
C LEU A 19 -22.17 -18.54 14.63
N ALA A 20 -22.60 -17.42 14.04
CA ALA A 20 -23.70 -16.64 14.60
C ALA A 20 -25.04 -17.38 14.53
N ASP A 21 -25.37 -18.01 13.38
CA ASP A 21 -26.59 -18.77 13.17
C ASP A 21 -26.68 -19.99 14.11
N GLN A 22 -25.53 -20.59 14.46
CA GLN A 22 -25.44 -21.72 15.38
C GLN A 22 -25.41 -21.30 16.87
N GLY A 23 -25.47 -20.00 17.18
CA GLY A 23 -25.40 -19.50 18.56
C GLY A 23 -24.04 -19.72 19.24
N LEU A 24 -22.96 -19.76 18.46
CA LEU A 24 -21.57 -19.95 18.94
C LEU A 24 -20.83 -18.62 19.17
N VAL A 25 -21.51 -17.50 18.95
CA VAL A 25 -20.99 -16.17 19.26
C VAL A 25 -21.48 -15.76 20.64
N ASN A 26 -20.55 -15.50 21.54
CA ASN A 26 -20.82 -15.03 22.89
C ASN A 26 -20.67 -13.51 22.94
N SER A 27 -21.42 -12.86 23.82
CA SER A 27 -21.33 -11.41 24.06
C SER A 27 -20.94 -11.15 25.50
N SER A 28 -19.96 -10.29 25.73
CA SER A 28 -19.44 -9.92 27.04
C SER A 28 -19.28 -8.39 27.16
N LYS A 29 -19.11 -7.90 28.41
CA LYS A 29 -18.93 -6.47 28.68
C LYS A 29 -17.47 -6.05 28.46
N LEU A 30 -17.23 -4.90 27.82
CA LEU A 30 -15.88 -4.36 27.57
C LEU A 30 -15.04 -4.21 28.85
N ASN A 31 -15.67 -4.06 30.01
CA ASN A 31 -14.96 -3.96 31.29
C ASN A 31 -14.13 -5.22 31.62
N GLU A 32 -14.45 -6.37 31.05
CA GLU A 32 -13.67 -7.62 31.18
C GLU A 32 -12.32 -7.56 30.46
N LEU A 33 -12.18 -6.66 29.49
CA LEU A 33 -10.93 -6.42 28.77
C LEU A 33 -10.05 -5.35 29.42
N ARG A 34 -10.44 -4.78 30.53
CA ARG A 34 -9.68 -3.73 31.22
C ARG A 34 -8.35 -4.26 31.75
N GLY A 35 -7.24 -3.63 31.40
CA GLY A 35 -5.89 -4.07 31.75
C GLY A 35 -5.37 -5.23 30.91
N VAL A 36 -6.13 -5.67 29.90
CA VAL A 36 -5.77 -6.77 29.02
C VAL A 36 -4.93 -6.25 27.85
N GLN A 37 -3.86 -6.97 27.49
CA GLN A 37 -3.14 -6.77 26.23
C GLN A 37 -3.86 -7.55 25.14
N VAL A 38 -4.37 -6.83 24.15
CA VAL A 38 -5.15 -7.38 23.04
C VAL A 38 -4.31 -7.37 21.77
N GLY A 39 -4.05 -8.55 21.22
CA GLY A 39 -3.45 -8.66 19.89
C GLY A 39 -4.48 -8.31 18.83
N VAL A 40 -4.22 -7.30 18.02
CA VAL A 40 -5.16 -6.81 17.02
C VAL A 40 -4.68 -7.17 15.61
N ASP A 41 -5.50 -7.90 14.84
CA ASP A 41 -5.33 -7.97 13.40
C ASP A 41 -5.61 -6.59 12.82
N ALA A 42 -4.55 -5.86 12.48
CA ALA A 42 -4.64 -4.46 12.10
C ALA A 42 -5.53 -4.24 10.87
N VAL A 43 -5.48 -5.14 9.88
CA VAL A 43 -6.30 -5.00 8.68
C VAL A 43 -7.76 -5.34 8.93
N PHE A 44 -8.04 -6.31 9.79
CA PHE A 44 -9.40 -6.60 10.24
C PHE A 44 -10.02 -5.43 11.01
N TRP A 45 -9.28 -4.89 11.97
CA TRP A 45 -9.69 -3.70 12.74
C TRP A 45 -9.94 -2.48 11.84
N LEU A 46 -9.03 -2.19 10.90
CA LEU A 46 -9.19 -1.06 9.98
C LEU A 46 -10.51 -1.11 9.18
N ARG A 47 -11.02 -2.30 8.89
CA ARG A 47 -12.31 -2.45 8.19
C ARG A 47 -13.52 -2.03 9.01
N SER A 48 -13.41 -2.01 10.33
CA SER A 48 -14.49 -1.53 11.20
C SER A 48 -14.58 0.00 11.18
N ILE A 49 -13.51 0.69 10.79
CA ILE A 49 -13.42 2.16 10.82
C ILE A 49 -14.33 2.78 9.76
N GLN A 50 -15.17 3.69 10.20
CA GLN A 50 -16.20 4.31 9.37
C GLN A 50 -15.65 5.11 8.18
N ALA A 51 -14.45 5.70 8.29
CA ALA A 51 -13.84 6.46 7.21
C ALA A 51 -13.55 5.65 5.93
N LEU A 52 -13.40 4.31 6.07
CA LEU A 52 -13.25 3.41 4.92
C LEU A 52 -14.56 3.19 4.15
N LYS A 53 -15.67 3.68 4.67
CA LYS A 53 -16.99 3.64 4.01
C LYS A 53 -17.26 4.88 3.19
N ASP A 54 -16.29 5.81 3.08
CA ASP A 54 -16.40 6.95 2.17
C ASP A 54 -16.51 6.44 0.73
N PRO A 55 -17.67 6.64 0.08
CA PRO A 55 -17.90 6.07 -1.25
C PRO A 55 -17.00 6.66 -2.32
N PHE A 56 -16.48 7.88 -2.13
CA PHE A 56 -15.63 8.56 -3.09
C PHE A 56 -14.12 8.46 -2.77
N ALA A 57 -13.74 7.75 -1.68
CA ALA A 57 -12.33 7.65 -1.29
C ALA A 57 -11.41 7.18 -2.42
N ASP A 58 -11.82 6.14 -3.15
CA ASP A 58 -11.02 5.63 -4.27
C ASP A 58 -11.06 6.56 -5.48
N ALA A 59 -12.21 7.16 -5.79
CA ALA A 59 -12.34 8.12 -6.90
C ALA A 59 -11.48 9.37 -6.73
N LEU A 60 -11.10 9.72 -5.49
CA LEU A 60 -10.14 10.79 -5.19
C LEU A 60 -8.67 10.36 -5.35
N GLY A 61 -8.40 9.07 -5.44
CA GLY A 61 -7.06 8.54 -5.70
C GLY A 61 -6.09 8.48 -4.52
N GLY A 62 -6.41 9.10 -3.39
CA GLY A 62 -5.55 9.16 -2.20
C GLY A 62 -6.01 8.29 -1.04
N ILE A 63 -5.57 8.65 0.16
CA ILE A 63 -6.05 8.08 1.41
C ILE A 63 -7.38 8.76 1.77
N PRO A 64 -8.38 8.04 2.34
CA PRO A 64 -9.65 8.66 2.75
C PRO A 64 -9.43 9.93 3.61
N PRO A 65 -10.13 11.04 3.35
CA PRO A 65 -9.85 12.32 4.00
C PRO A 65 -9.88 12.29 5.52
N GLY A 66 -10.82 11.58 6.10
CA GLY A 66 -11.04 11.54 7.55
C GLY A 66 -10.26 10.47 8.30
N ILE A 67 -9.46 9.64 7.63
CA ILE A 67 -8.98 8.37 8.21
C ILE A 67 -8.21 8.53 9.52
N PHE A 68 -7.27 9.47 9.59
CA PHE A 68 -6.45 9.62 10.78
C PHE A 68 -7.27 10.06 12.00
N GLY A 69 -8.24 10.97 11.82
CA GLY A 69 -9.14 11.38 12.89
C GLY A 69 -10.04 10.24 13.37
N PHE A 70 -10.51 9.37 12.48
CA PHE A 70 -11.30 8.20 12.87
C PHE A 70 -10.43 7.14 13.56
N VAL A 71 -9.19 6.95 13.09
CA VAL A 71 -8.21 6.08 13.77
C VAL A 71 -7.93 6.59 15.18
N ASP A 72 -7.64 7.88 15.33
CA ASP A 72 -7.36 8.48 16.64
C ASP A 72 -8.55 8.32 17.60
N LYS A 73 -9.78 8.50 17.12
CA LYS A 73 -10.98 8.28 17.92
C LYS A 73 -11.11 6.84 18.42
N GLU A 74 -10.80 5.85 17.58
CA GLU A 74 -10.78 4.44 18.01
C GLU A 74 -9.67 4.18 19.03
N LEU A 75 -8.49 4.77 18.84
CA LEU A 75 -7.38 4.67 19.78
C LEU A 75 -7.71 5.29 21.13
N ASP A 76 -8.39 6.43 21.15
CA ASP A 76 -8.87 7.07 22.37
C ASP A 76 -9.88 6.16 23.10
N SER A 77 -10.74 5.45 22.35
CA SER A 77 -11.67 4.47 22.93
C SER A 77 -10.93 3.31 23.59
N PHE A 78 -9.89 2.74 22.97
CA PHE A 78 -9.07 1.71 23.63
C PHE A 78 -8.46 2.22 24.94
N LYS A 79 -7.92 3.45 24.92
CA LYS A 79 -7.32 4.09 26.11
C LYS A 79 -8.34 4.34 27.22
N GLU A 80 -9.52 4.83 26.89
CA GLU A 80 -10.61 5.10 27.83
C GLU A 80 -11.05 3.83 28.56
N TRP A 81 -11.16 2.72 27.83
CA TRP A 81 -11.50 1.41 28.41
C TRP A 81 -10.34 0.70 29.09
N GLY A 82 -9.11 1.28 29.05
CA GLY A 82 -7.92 0.68 29.64
C GLY A 82 -7.45 -0.59 28.93
N ILE A 83 -7.74 -0.72 27.65
CA ILE A 83 -7.31 -1.83 26.79
C ILE A 83 -5.99 -1.45 26.12
N THR A 84 -4.99 -2.34 26.13
CA THR A 84 -3.69 -2.12 25.50
C THR A 84 -3.61 -2.90 24.18
N PRO A 85 -3.85 -2.27 23.02
CA PRO A 85 -3.78 -2.95 21.74
C PRO A 85 -2.34 -3.08 21.24
N ILE A 86 -2.04 -4.23 20.66
CA ILE A 86 -0.80 -4.51 19.91
C ILE A 86 -1.21 -4.84 18.48
N PHE A 87 -0.84 -3.98 17.53
CA PHE A 87 -1.29 -4.11 16.16
C PHE A 87 -0.34 -4.96 15.32
N ILE A 88 -0.84 -6.04 14.73
CA ILE A 88 -0.07 -6.92 13.86
C ILE A 88 -0.55 -6.75 12.43
N PHE A 89 0.38 -6.33 11.56
CA PHE A 89 0.15 -6.12 10.15
C PHE A 89 0.60 -7.32 9.32
N GLN A 90 -0.04 -7.52 8.17
CA GLN A 90 0.28 -8.57 7.23
C GLN A 90 1.66 -8.34 6.59
N GLY A 91 2.50 -9.37 6.54
CA GLY A 91 3.81 -9.36 5.90
C GLY A 91 3.81 -9.93 4.48
N VAL A 92 4.79 -10.78 4.18
CA VAL A 92 4.95 -11.42 2.87
C VAL A 92 3.76 -12.32 2.55
N ALA A 93 3.19 -12.17 1.37
CA ALA A 93 2.13 -13.06 0.90
C ALA A 93 2.74 -14.32 0.25
N PRO A 94 2.35 -15.51 0.66
CA PRO A 94 3.03 -16.74 0.22
C PRO A 94 2.69 -17.18 -1.21
N GLY A 95 1.65 -16.70 -1.81
CA GLY A 95 1.29 -17.13 -3.17
C GLY A 95 0.19 -16.30 -3.79
N PRO A 96 -0.21 -16.63 -5.02
CA PRO A 96 -1.33 -15.96 -5.65
C PRO A 96 -2.61 -16.27 -4.87
N GLN A 97 -3.44 -15.25 -4.72
CA GLN A 97 -4.73 -15.35 -4.05
C GLN A 97 -5.83 -15.41 -5.11
N HIS A 98 -6.81 -16.27 -4.92
CA HIS A 98 -7.98 -16.28 -5.78
C HIS A 98 -8.83 -15.04 -5.56
N SER A 99 -8.94 -14.19 -6.57
CA SER A 99 -9.82 -13.03 -6.56
C SER A 99 -11.14 -13.36 -7.24
N MET A 100 -12.02 -14.09 -6.56
CA MET A 100 -13.38 -14.37 -7.05
C MET A 100 -14.29 -13.12 -7.20
N PHE A 101 -13.78 -11.95 -6.84
CA PHE A 101 -14.57 -10.72 -6.75
C PHE A 101 -14.04 -9.57 -7.60
N ALA A 102 -12.89 -9.69 -8.23
CA ALA A 102 -12.29 -8.62 -9.01
C ALA A 102 -13.23 -8.14 -10.13
N SER A 103 -13.68 -9.06 -10.97
CA SER A 103 -14.57 -8.74 -12.10
C SER A 103 -15.89 -8.06 -11.69
N ARG A 104 -16.49 -8.47 -10.56
CA ARG A 104 -17.71 -7.84 -10.06
C ARG A 104 -17.47 -6.41 -9.59
N MET A 105 -16.31 -6.15 -9.01
CA MET A 105 -15.96 -4.81 -8.51
C MET A 105 -15.67 -3.86 -9.67
N ASP A 106 -15.06 -4.34 -10.73
CA ASP A 106 -14.81 -3.55 -11.94
C ASP A 106 -16.13 -3.14 -12.61
N ALA A 107 -17.10 -4.07 -12.74
CA ALA A 107 -18.42 -3.75 -13.24
C ALA A 107 -19.16 -2.71 -12.37
N GLN A 108 -19.00 -2.76 -11.04
CA GLN A 108 -19.58 -1.75 -10.16
C GLN A 108 -18.91 -0.39 -10.31
N MET A 109 -17.62 -0.35 -10.58
CA MET A 109 -16.89 0.89 -10.85
C MET A 109 -17.37 1.53 -12.16
N ASP A 110 -17.50 0.76 -13.23
CA ASP A 110 -18.03 1.25 -14.51
C ASP A 110 -19.46 1.79 -14.36
N MET A 111 -20.33 1.08 -13.63
CA MET A 111 -21.68 1.55 -13.33
C MET A 111 -21.67 2.85 -12.50
N ALA A 112 -20.76 2.98 -11.56
CA ALA A 112 -20.64 4.19 -10.75
C ALA A 112 -20.33 5.42 -11.62
N TRP A 113 -19.36 5.31 -12.52
CA TRP A 113 -19.01 6.39 -13.44
C TRP A 113 -20.14 6.74 -14.42
N ASN A 114 -20.86 5.74 -14.95
CA ASN A 114 -22.05 5.98 -15.81
C ASN A 114 -23.14 6.73 -15.05
N HIS A 115 -23.49 6.31 -13.83
CA HIS A 115 -24.46 7.03 -12.99
C HIS A 115 -24.03 8.46 -12.71
N LEU A 116 -22.73 8.66 -12.44
CA LEU A 116 -22.20 10.00 -12.19
C LEU A 116 -22.29 10.89 -13.43
N ALA A 117 -21.95 10.36 -14.61
CA ALA A 117 -22.07 11.09 -15.88
C ALA A 117 -23.52 11.50 -16.20
N ARG A 118 -24.50 10.72 -15.75
CA ARG A 118 -25.94 11.04 -15.86
C ARG A 118 -26.44 11.99 -14.76
N GLY A 119 -25.57 12.39 -13.81
CA GLY A 119 -25.96 13.23 -12.66
C GLY A 119 -26.65 12.48 -11.52
N GLU A 120 -26.67 11.14 -11.55
CA GLU A 120 -27.29 10.27 -10.56
C GLU A 120 -26.37 9.99 -9.36
N LYS A 121 -25.99 11.05 -8.63
CA LYS A 121 -24.97 11.00 -7.54
C LYS A 121 -25.27 9.92 -6.50
N SER A 122 -26.52 9.73 -6.08
CA SER A 122 -26.89 8.74 -5.07
C SER A 122 -26.70 7.29 -5.55
N SER A 123 -26.98 7.01 -6.83
CA SER A 123 -26.75 5.70 -7.44
C SER A 123 -25.26 5.44 -7.60
N ALA A 124 -24.50 6.45 -8.06
CA ALA A 124 -23.05 6.40 -8.16
C ALA A 124 -22.39 6.10 -6.81
N GLN A 125 -22.80 6.78 -5.73
CA GLN A 125 -22.30 6.53 -4.38
C GLN A 125 -22.48 5.09 -3.93
N LYS A 126 -23.65 4.48 -4.21
CA LYS A 126 -23.90 3.07 -3.87
C LYS A 126 -22.98 2.12 -4.62
N CYS A 127 -22.73 2.36 -5.89
CA CYS A 127 -21.84 1.56 -6.72
C CYS A 127 -20.37 1.75 -6.29
N PHE A 128 -19.92 2.98 -6.05
CA PHE A 128 -18.58 3.24 -5.50
C PHE A 128 -18.39 2.58 -4.14
N ALA A 129 -19.34 2.65 -3.22
CA ALA A 129 -19.24 2.02 -1.91
C ALA A 129 -19.04 0.49 -1.99
N VAL A 130 -19.53 -0.17 -3.02
CA VAL A 130 -19.29 -1.60 -3.26
C VAL A 130 -17.93 -1.85 -3.87
N SER A 131 -17.43 -0.97 -4.73
CA SER A 131 -16.15 -1.11 -5.43
C SER A 131 -14.95 -0.70 -4.56
N THR A 132 -15.13 0.25 -3.63
CA THR A 132 -14.05 0.90 -2.85
C THR A 132 -13.63 0.17 -1.58
N SER A 133 -14.12 -1.00 -1.32
CA SER A 133 -13.88 -1.72 -0.06
C SER A 133 -12.46 -2.26 0.12
N ARG A 134 -11.49 -1.81 -0.67
CA ARG A 134 -10.12 -2.36 -0.67
C ARG A 134 -9.16 -1.53 0.19
N ILE A 135 -8.72 -2.12 1.29
CA ILE A 135 -7.53 -1.62 2.01
C ILE A 135 -6.31 -1.97 1.15
N ASN A 136 -5.64 -0.97 0.60
CA ASN A 136 -4.44 -1.17 -0.20
C ASN A 136 -3.16 -1.05 0.64
N GLY A 137 -2.02 -1.50 0.08
CA GLY A 137 -0.74 -1.49 0.78
C GLY A 137 -0.26 -0.09 1.18
N ASP A 138 -0.60 0.95 0.41
CA ASP A 138 -0.21 2.32 0.74
C ASP A 138 -0.95 2.80 1.98
N PHE A 139 -2.25 2.51 2.05
CA PHE A 139 -3.08 2.82 3.20
C PHE A 139 -2.54 2.14 4.47
N VAL A 140 -2.22 0.85 4.39
CA VAL A 140 -1.62 0.08 5.49
C VAL A 140 -0.30 0.70 5.94
N TYR A 141 0.56 1.09 5.01
CA TYR A 141 1.84 1.74 5.31
C TYR A 141 1.66 3.03 6.13
N PHE A 142 0.79 3.93 5.69
CA PHE A 142 0.59 5.20 6.40
C PHE A 142 -0.07 5.02 7.77
N ILE A 143 -0.99 4.07 7.91
CA ILE A 143 -1.59 3.76 9.21
C ILE A 143 -0.57 3.14 10.17
N PHE A 144 0.29 2.23 9.70
CA PHE A 144 1.35 1.66 10.50
C PHE A 144 2.23 2.76 11.13
N HIS A 145 2.67 3.72 10.31
CA HIS A 145 3.50 4.84 10.80
C HIS A 145 2.73 5.81 11.69
N HIS A 146 1.44 6.06 11.39
CA HIS A 146 0.60 6.89 12.26
C HIS A 146 0.42 6.27 13.65
N LEU A 147 0.13 4.97 13.74
CA LEU A 147 0.02 4.27 15.02
C LEU A 147 1.33 4.34 15.82
N ARG A 148 2.47 4.16 15.17
CA ARG A 148 3.79 4.31 15.80
C ARG A 148 4.04 5.72 16.30
N HIS A 149 3.72 6.72 15.51
CA HIS A 149 3.82 8.12 15.90
C HIS A 149 2.95 8.43 17.13
N ARG A 150 1.77 7.81 17.22
CA ARG A 150 0.88 7.88 18.39
C ARG A 150 1.35 7.06 19.59
N GLY A 151 2.47 6.34 19.48
CA GLY A 151 3.09 5.58 20.56
C GLY A 151 2.54 4.16 20.76
N TYR A 152 1.76 3.64 19.81
CA TYR A 152 1.22 2.28 19.88
C TYR A 152 2.21 1.24 19.37
N GLU A 153 2.19 0.05 19.99
CA GLU A 153 3.00 -1.07 19.55
C GLU A 153 2.45 -1.67 18.25
N CYS A 154 3.31 -1.70 17.23
CA CYS A 154 2.99 -2.21 15.91
C CYS A 154 4.09 -3.13 15.40
N LEU A 155 3.69 -4.25 14.80
CA LEU A 155 4.59 -5.20 14.15
C LEU A 155 4.04 -5.57 12.78
N GLN A 156 4.90 -5.62 11.79
CA GLN A 156 4.58 -6.28 10.53
C GLN A 156 5.02 -7.75 10.64
N ALA A 157 4.09 -8.70 10.57
CA ALA A 157 4.41 -10.12 10.65
C ALA A 157 5.40 -10.53 9.54
N PRO A 158 6.24 -11.56 9.73
CA PRO A 158 7.07 -12.09 8.66
C PRO A 158 6.25 -12.51 7.45
N TYR A 159 5.12 -13.18 7.71
CA TYR A 159 4.15 -13.62 6.71
C TYR A 159 2.72 -13.26 7.16
N PHE A 160 2.00 -14.15 7.82
CA PHE A 160 0.62 -13.92 8.22
C PHE A 160 0.48 -13.28 9.60
N ALA A 161 -0.30 -12.20 9.65
CA ALA A 161 -0.67 -11.56 10.92
C ALA A 161 -1.37 -12.54 11.86
N GLY A 162 -2.28 -13.38 11.32
CA GLY A 162 -2.99 -14.37 12.12
C GLY A 162 -2.10 -15.42 12.77
N ALA A 163 -1.09 -15.93 12.05
CA ALA A 163 -0.11 -16.86 12.60
C ALA A 163 0.74 -16.20 13.71
N GLN A 164 1.16 -14.95 13.49
CA GLN A 164 1.92 -14.19 14.49
C GLN A 164 1.10 -13.91 15.75
N LEU A 165 -0.18 -13.56 15.59
CA LEU A 165 -1.11 -13.36 16.71
C LEU A 165 -1.33 -14.64 17.49
N ALA A 166 -1.51 -15.79 16.81
CA ALA A 166 -1.63 -17.09 17.45
C ALA A 166 -0.39 -17.43 18.27
N HIS A 167 0.80 -17.21 17.70
CA HIS A 167 2.06 -17.39 18.42
C HIS A 167 2.18 -16.48 19.64
N PHE A 168 1.79 -15.20 19.52
CA PHE A 168 1.83 -14.26 20.65
C PHE A 168 0.86 -14.64 21.76
N ALA A 169 -0.34 -15.14 21.42
CA ALA A 169 -1.30 -15.63 22.41
C ALA A 169 -0.75 -16.85 23.15
N GLU A 170 -0.14 -17.78 22.44
CA GLU A 170 0.48 -18.97 23.02
C GLU A 170 1.66 -18.64 23.94
N GLN A 171 2.49 -17.68 23.56
CA GLN A 171 3.61 -17.21 24.39
C GLN A 171 3.18 -16.28 25.53
N GLY A 172 1.88 -15.99 25.66
CA GLY A 172 1.35 -15.10 26.71
C GLY A 172 1.70 -13.60 26.50
N VAL A 173 2.16 -13.23 25.30
CA VAL A 173 2.43 -11.82 24.96
C VAL A 173 1.14 -11.04 24.87
N VAL A 174 0.08 -11.66 24.39
CA VAL A 174 -1.29 -11.13 24.40
C VAL A 174 -2.22 -12.11 25.08
N GLN A 175 -3.21 -11.61 25.82
CA GLN A 175 -4.17 -12.43 26.55
C GLN A 175 -5.38 -12.79 25.70
N THR A 176 -5.73 -11.96 24.72
CA THR A 176 -6.78 -12.23 23.76
C THR A 176 -6.46 -11.61 22.41
N ILE A 177 -7.19 -12.03 21.37
CA ILE A 177 -6.98 -11.55 20.00
C ILE A 177 -8.26 -10.92 19.48
N PHE A 178 -8.15 -9.74 18.90
CA PHE A 178 -9.22 -9.11 18.12
C PHE A 178 -8.95 -9.30 16.63
N GLY A 179 -9.80 -10.11 15.96
CA GLY A 179 -9.60 -10.42 14.55
C GLY A 179 -10.72 -11.29 13.96
N PRO A 180 -10.57 -11.77 12.73
CA PRO A 180 -11.57 -12.59 12.06
C PRO A 180 -11.63 -14.00 12.67
N PRO A 181 -12.79 -14.69 12.61
CA PRO A 181 -12.93 -16.06 13.13
C PRO A 181 -12.04 -17.09 12.42
N GLY A 182 -11.46 -16.78 11.25
CA GLY A 182 -10.43 -17.59 10.61
C GLY A 182 -9.14 -17.78 11.44
N LEU A 183 -8.95 -16.99 12.50
CA LEU A 183 -7.86 -17.19 13.48
C LEU A 183 -7.96 -18.51 14.25
N LEU A 184 -9.17 -19.06 14.37
CA LEU A 184 -9.40 -20.39 14.98
C LEU A 184 -8.65 -21.50 14.21
N LEU A 185 -8.37 -21.31 12.92
CA LEU A 185 -7.55 -22.23 12.11
C LEU A 185 -6.12 -22.38 12.62
N TYR A 186 -5.58 -21.36 13.31
CA TYR A 186 -4.26 -21.41 13.94
C TYR A 186 -4.26 -22.01 15.36
N GLY A 187 -5.39 -22.57 15.81
CA GLY A 187 -5.53 -23.16 17.13
C GLY A 187 -5.68 -22.13 18.26
N VAL A 188 -6.03 -20.89 17.93
CA VAL A 188 -6.33 -19.84 18.93
C VAL A 188 -7.59 -20.22 19.70
N LYS A 189 -7.51 -20.26 21.04
CA LYS A 189 -8.63 -20.70 21.89
C LYS A 189 -9.83 -19.78 21.82
N SER A 190 -9.61 -18.48 21.88
CA SER A 190 -10.70 -17.50 21.83
C SER A 190 -10.33 -16.31 20.95
N VAL A 191 -11.30 -15.82 20.18
CA VAL A 191 -11.14 -14.68 19.25
C VAL A 191 -12.28 -13.69 19.47
N VAL A 192 -11.94 -12.45 19.76
CA VAL A 192 -12.89 -11.33 19.73
C VAL A 192 -13.13 -10.95 18.26
N ILE A 193 -14.38 -11.03 17.84
CA ILE A 193 -14.76 -10.79 16.42
C ILE A 193 -15.42 -9.44 16.21
N HIS A 194 -15.85 -8.78 17.27
CA HIS A 194 -16.46 -7.46 17.24
C HIS A 194 -16.25 -6.74 18.56
N MET A 195 -15.93 -5.44 18.53
CA MET A 195 -15.91 -4.54 19.67
C MET A 195 -16.84 -3.37 19.41
N ASN A 196 -17.75 -3.10 20.34
CA ASN A 196 -18.67 -1.97 20.26
C ASN A 196 -18.49 -1.07 21.49
N PHE A 197 -17.67 -0.05 21.36
CA PHE A 197 -17.38 0.89 22.44
C PHE A 197 -18.62 1.68 22.88
N GLY A 198 -19.53 1.99 21.94
CA GLY A 198 -20.77 2.71 22.25
C GLY A 198 -21.78 1.89 23.07
N GLN A 199 -21.87 0.60 22.81
CA GLN A 199 -22.72 -0.34 23.56
C GLN A 199 -21.99 -1.00 24.74
N GLN A 200 -20.70 -0.72 24.91
CA GLN A 200 -19.86 -1.25 25.98
C GLN A 200 -19.77 -2.77 26.01
N GLN A 201 -19.79 -3.41 24.83
CA GLN A 201 -19.81 -4.85 24.64
C GLN A 201 -18.81 -5.30 23.59
N PHE A 202 -18.41 -6.57 23.67
CA PHE A 202 -17.65 -7.25 22.64
C PHE A 202 -18.20 -8.65 22.38
N ASP A 203 -18.08 -9.10 21.14
CA ASP A 203 -18.50 -10.44 20.73
C ASP A 203 -17.26 -11.30 20.47
N TRP A 204 -17.31 -12.55 20.92
CA TRP A 204 -16.18 -13.47 20.85
C TRP A 204 -16.62 -14.91 20.58
N VAL A 205 -15.70 -15.71 20.08
CA VAL A 205 -15.91 -17.13 19.76
C VAL A 205 -14.85 -17.95 20.46
N ASP A 206 -15.27 -19.09 21.04
CA ASP A 206 -14.42 -20.07 21.68
C ASP A 206 -14.27 -21.30 20.80
N LEU A 207 -13.01 -21.71 20.55
CA LEU A 207 -12.69 -22.87 19.69
C LEU A 207 -13.22 -24.19 20.26
N ASP A 208 -13.05 -24.40 21.58
CA ASP A 208 -13.47 -25.65 22.19
C ASP A 208 -15.01 -25.82 22.13
N SER A 209 -15.76 -24.74 22.27
CA SER A 209 -17.21 -24.72 22.07
C SER A 209 -17.60 -25.06 20.63
N VAL A 210 -16.87 -24.52 19.64
CA VAL A 210 -17.09 -24.82 18.22
C VAL A 210 -16.84 -26.30 17.93
N LEU A 211 -15.68 -26.83 18.35
CA LEU A 211 -15.30 -28.23 18.13
C LEU A 211 -16.28 -29.20 18.81
N SER A 212 -16.67 -28.90 20.04
CA SER A 212 -17.62 -29.72 20.80
C SER A 212 -19.02 -29.70 20.17
N LYS A 213 -19.52 -28.55 19.74
CA LYS A 213 -20.82 -28.41 19.08
C LYS A 213 -20.88 -29.19 17.78
N TRP A 214 -19.82 -29.08 16.97
CA TRP A 214 -19.75 -29.77 15.68
C TRP A 214 -19.20 -31.20 15.79
N GLN A 215 -18.75 -31.63 16.95
CA GLN A 215 -18.14 -32.94 17.19
C GLN A 215 -17.01 -33.23 16.19
N LEU A 216 -16.12 -32.27 16.01
CA LEU A 216 -14.95 -32.34 15.13
C LEU A 216 -13.68 -32.23 15.96
N SER A 217 -12.64 -32.93 15.52
CA SER A 217 -11.27 -32.61 15.90
C SER A 217 -10.82 -31.29 15.25
N TRP A 218 -9.75 -30.69 15.76
CA TRP A 218 -9.21 -29.46 15.16
C TRP A 218 -8.79 -29.67 13.69
N ASP A 219 -8.18 -30.79 13.34
CA ASP A 219 -7.80 -31.10 11.95
C ASP A 219 -9.02 -31.22 11.03
N GLU A 220 -10.09 -31.87 11.48
CA GLU A 220 -11.35 -31.97 10.74
C GLU A 220 -12.03 -30.61 10.59
N PHE A 221 -11.95 -29.74 11.62
CA PHE A 221 -12.43 -28.36 11.52
C PHE A 221 -11.67 -27.56 10.46
N VAL A 222 -10.32 -27.69 10.42
CA VAL A 222 -9.48 -27.06 9.39
C VAL A 222 -9.90 -27.57 8.02
N ASP A 223 -10.10 -28.89 7.84
CA ASP A 223 -10.50 -29.50 6.57
C ASP A 223 -11.90 -29.04 6.12
N ALA A 224 -12.86 -28.91 7.04
CA ALA A 224 -14.18 -28.36 6.74
C ALA A 224 -14.08 -26.88 6.27
N CYS A 225 -13.21 -26.10 6.88
CA CYS A 225 -12.94 -24.73 6.47
C CYS A 225 -12.28 -24.66 5.06
N MET A 226 -11.42 -25.62 4.71
CA MET A 226 -10.82 -25.70 3.38
C MET A 226 -11.88 -26.07 2.32
N LEU A 227 -12.79 -27.00 2.61
CA LEU A 227 -13.91 -27.31 1.73
C LEU A 227 -14.81 -26.09 1.50
N ALA A 228 -15.09 -25.33 2.56
CA ALA A 228 -15.86 -24.10 2.48
C ALA A 228 -15.22 -23.05 1.57
N GLY A 229 -13.91 -23.05 1.51
CA GLY A 229 -13.09 -22.16 0.68
C GLY A 229 -12.46 -21.00 1.46
N THR A 230 -11.25 -20.67 1.05
CA THR A 230 -10.44 -19.56 1.59
C THR A 230 -9.89 -18.72 0.43
N GLU A 231 -9.04 -17.73 0.72
CA GLU A 231 -8.35 -16.96 -0.32
C GLU A 231 -7.36 -17.81 -1.15
N TYR A 232 -6.94 -18.95 -0.65
CA TYR A 232 -5.96 -19.84 -1.32
C TYR A 232 -6.56 -21.14 -1.79
N CYS A 233 -7.67 -21.56 -1.21
CA CYS A 233 -8.34 -22.82 -1.54
C CYS A 233 -9.75 -22.52 -2.07
N LEU A 234 -10.06 -22.95 -3.29
CA LEU A 234 -11.38 -22.79 -3.89
C LEU A 234 -12.43 -23.58 -3.11
N THR A 235 -13.65 -23.04 -3.05
CA THR A 235 -14.80 -23.77 -2.50
C THR A 235 -15.00 -25.10 -3.23
N TYR A 236 -15.20 -26.18 -2.49
CA TYR A 236 -15.54 -27.48 -3.06
C TYR A 236 -16.81 -27.37 -3.93
N PRO A 237 -16.77 -27.80 -5.21
CA PRO A 237 -17.84 -27.49 -6.18
C PRO A 237 -19.24 -27.90 -5.74
N TYR A 238 -19.36 -29.05 -5.09
CA TYR A 238 -20.64 -29.58 -4.64
C TYR A 238 -21.26 -28.82 -3.45
N LEU A 239 -20.53 -27.95 -2.80
CA LEU A 239 -21.09 -27.00 -1.82
C LEU A 239 -21.76 -25.80 -2.49
N ASN A 240 -21.55 -25.59 -3.78
CA ASN A 240 -22.10 -24.50 -4.57
C ASN A 240 -23.23 -25.03 -5.45
N LEU A 241 -24.39 -25.29 -4.87
CA LEU A 241 -25.55 -25.88 -5.57
C LEU A 241 -25.98 -25.13 -6.83
N SER A 242 -25.64 -23.84 -6.94
CA SER A 242 -25.89 -23.04 -8.15
C SER A 242 -25.18 -23.58 -9.41
N HIS A 243 -24.09 -24.33 -9.29
CA HIS A 243 -23.42 -24.94 -10.42
C HIS A 243 -24.15 -26.18 -10.98
N PHE A 244 -24.94 -26.86 -10.15
CA PHE A 244 -25.59 -28.12 -10.51
C PHE A 244 -27.10 -28.03 -10.69
N GLN A 245 -27.74 -26.93 -10.27
CA GLN A 245 -29.15 -26.69 -10.43
C GLN A 245 -29.44 -25.26 -10.92
N PRO A 246 -29.21 -24.96 -12.21
CA PRO A 246 -29.42 -23.61 -12.77
C PRO A 246 -30.87 -23.09 -12.61
N GLN A 247 -31.83 -23.95 -12.33
CA GLN A 247 -33.24 -23.60 -12.21
C GLN A 247 -33.73 -23.30 -10.80
N GLN A 248 -32.91 -23.58 -9.75
CA GLN A 248 -33.24 -23.18 -8.39
C GLN A 248 -32.64 -21.83 -8.08
N GLN A 249 -33.47 -20.80 -8.14
CA GLN A 249 -33.10 -19.46 -7.68
C GLN A 249 -32.63 -19.51 -6.21
N GLN A 250 -31.35 -19.12 -5.96
CA GLN A 250 -30.81 -18.87 -4.63
C GLN A 250 -30.59 -20.06 -3.67
N ALA A 251 -29.98 -21.14 -4.12
CA ALA A 251 -29.36 -22.06 -3.18
C ALA A 251 -28.21 -21.34 -2.45
N ARG A 252 -28.43 -20.96 -1.21
CA ARG A 252 -27.39 -20.35 -0.36
C ARG A 252 -26.37 -21.43 -0.01
N PHE A 253 -25.07 -21.09 -0.16
CA PHE A 253 -24.00 -21.91 0.38
C PHE A 253 -24.26 -22.17 1.86
N ASN A 254 -24.27 -23.43 2.26
CA ASN A 254 -24.45 -23.85 3.64
C ASN A 254 -23.14 -24.43 4.19
N PHE A 255 -22.61 -23.83 5.27
CA PHE A 255 -21.40 -24.32 5.93
C PHE A 255 -21.64 -25.70 6.61
N ASP A 256 -22.87 -26.01 7.07
CA ASP A 256 -23.23 -27.31 7.62
C ASP A 256 -22.92 -28.45 6.65
N ALA A 257 -23.05 -28.20 5.34
CA ALA A 257 -22.71 -29.20 4.33
C ALA A 257 -21.21 -29.56 4.35
N ALA A 258 -20.33 -28.60 4.56
CA ALA A 258 -18.90 -28.87 4.69
C ALA A 258 -18.61 -29.70 5.95
N VAL A 259 -19.21 -29.35 7.09
CA VAL A 259 -19.11 -30.10 8.35
C VAL A 259 -19.64 -31.53 8.17
N TYR A 260 -20.81 -31.67 7.52
CA TYR A 260 -21.43 -32.98 7.26
C TYR A 260 -20.51 -33.87 6.39
N ILE A 261 -19.96 -33.31 5.31
CA ILE A 261 -19.06 -34.03 4.39
C ILE A 261 -17.84 -34.58 5.14
N ILE A 262 -17.19 -33.77 5.95
CA ILE A 262 -15.99 -34.20 6.70
C ILE A 262 -16.31 -35.29 7.71
N LYS A 263 -17.49 -35.26 8.34
CA LYS A 263 -17.94 -36.34 9.25
C LYS A 263 -18.17 -37.68 8.57
N GLN A 264 -18.52 -37.69 7.27
CA GLN A 264 -18.77 -38.92 6.53
C GLN A 264 -17.49 -39.60 6.10
N ALA A 265 -16.50 -38.84 5.65
CA ALA A 265 -15.22 -39.38 5.19
C ALA A 265 -14.14 -38.27 5.21
N PRO A 266 -12.85 -38.66 5.36
CA PRO A 266 -11.73 -37.75 5.23
C PRO A 266 -11.74 -36.98 3.90
N LEU A 267 -11.22 -35.76 3.90
CA LEU A 267 -11.18 -34.87 2.74
C LEU A 267 -10.59 -35.54 1.49
N ILE A 268 -9.56 -36.39 1.65
CA ILE A 268 -8.88 -37.07 0.54
C ILE A 268 -9.83 -37.92 -0.31
N ASN A 269 -10.86 -38.50 0.29
CA ASN A 269 -11.85 -39.33 -0.43
C ASN A 269 -12.74 -38.46 -1.32
N TRP A 270 -13.02 -37.22 -0.93
CA TRP A 270 -13.84 -36.27 -1.68
C TRP A 270 -13.09 -35.65 -2.85
N MET A 271 -11.76 -35.57 -2.79
CA MET A 271 -10.92 -35.06 -3.88
C MET A 271 -11.06 -35.85 -5.19
N GLN A 272 -11.49 -37.12 -5.12
CA GLN A 272 -11.74 -37.95 -6.30
C GLN A 272 -13.06 -37.65 -7.02
N THR A 273 -13.94 -36.86 -6.40
CA THR A 273 -15.30 -36.62 -6.89
C THR A 273 -15.44 -35.27 -7.62
N PHE A 274 -14.34 -34.60 -7.91
CA PHE A 274 -14.39 -33.32 -8.63
C PHE A 274 -14.89 -33.46 -10.06
N PRO A 275 -15.67 -32.48 -10.59
CA PRO A 275 -16.24 -32.56 -11.93
C PRO A 275 -15.20 -32.63 -13.04
N THR A 276 -14.07 -31.98 -12.87
CA THR A 276 -12.95 -31.98 -13.81
C THR A 276 -11.62 -32.15 -13.08
N GLU A 277 -10.63 -32.70 -13.78
CA GLU A 277 -9.29 -32.89 -13.21
C GLU A 277 -8.60 -31.54 -12.91
N ASP A 278 -8.89 -30.50 -13.70
CA ASP A 278 -8.37 -29.17 -13.44
C ASP A 278 -8.89 -28.56 -12.14
N MET A 279 -10.21 -28.65 -11.89
CA MET A 279 -10.81 -28.20 -10.64
C MET A 279 -10.26 -28.95 -9.43
N LYS A 280 -10.05 -30.28 -9.58
CA LYS A 280 -9.44 -31.10 -8.56
C LYS A 280 -8.02 -30.64 -8.22
N ASN A 281 -7.18 -30.47 -9.25
CA ASN A 281 -5.80 -30.06 -9.07
C ASN A 281 -5.71 -28.66 -8.45
N ASP A 282 -6.53 -27.70 -8.90
CA ASP A 282 -6.57 -26.35 -8.32
C ASP A 282 -6.99 -26.37 -6.84
N HIS A 283 -7.93 -27.23 -6.47
CA HIS A 283 -8.34 -27.40 -5.07
C HIS A 283 -7.24 -28.07 -4.23
N VAL A 284 -6.59 -29.12 -4.73
CA VAL A 284 -5.49 -29.81 -4.05
C VAL A 284 -4.33 -28.87 -3.81
N ASP A 285 -3.93 -28.11 -4.83
CA ASP A 285 -2.85 -27.10 -4.71
C ASP A 285 -3.20 -26.04 -3.66
N GLY A 286 -4.42 -25.52 -3.70
CA GLY A 286 -4.92 -24.58 -2.71
C GLY A 286 -4.98 -25.16 -1.29
N TYR A 287 -5.40 -26.42 -1.15
CA TYR A 287 -5.42 -27.11 0.12
C TYR A 287 -4.01 -27.29 0.70
N CYS A 288 -3.05 -27.73 -0.12
CA CYS A 288 -1.65 -27.87 0.31
C CYS A 288 -1.08 -26.53 0.79
N ILE A 289 -1.32 -25.46 0.02
CA ILE A 289 -0.92 -24.10 0.43
C ILE A 289 -1.53 -23.77 1.79
N CYS A 290 -2.85 -23.93 1.96
CA CYS A 290 -3.53 -23.59 3.20
C CYS A 290 -3.02 -24.38 4.41
N LYS A 291 -2.78 -25.70 4.26
CA LYS A 291 -2.21 -26.53 5.34
C LYS A 291 -0.83 -26.03 5.75
N VAL A 292 0.04 -25.73 4.79
CA VAL A 292 1.36 -25.14 5.09
C VAL A 292 1.22 -23.81 5.82
N LEU A 293 0.29 -22.96 5.41
CA LEU A 293 0.06 -21.66 6.03
C LEU A 293 -0.45 -21.76 7.46
N VAL A 294 -1.36 -22.70 7.72
CA VAL A 294 -1.95 -22.90 9.06
C VAL A 294 -0.93 -23.52 10.02
N GLN A 295 -0.18 -24.53 9.58
CA GLN A 295 0.67 -25.34 10.45
C GLN A 295 2.12 -24.86 10.50
N ASN A 296 2.64 -24.27 9.44
CA ASN A 296 4.07 -23.99 9.27
C ASN A 296 4.36 -22.52 8.92
N SER A 297 3.41 -21.60 9.07
CA SER A 297 3.65 -20.19 8.78
C SER A 297 4.83 -19.68 9.60
N PRO A 298 5.84 -19.03 8.99
CA PRO A 298 6.94 -18.46 9.74
C PRO A 298 6.48 -17.31 10.63
N VAL A 299 6.84 -17.39 11.91
CA VAL A 299 6.53 -16.39 12.93
C VAL A 299 7.80 -15.91 13.61
N TYR A 300 7.74 -14.69 14.11
CA TYR A 300 8.83 -14.05 14.83
C TYR A 300 8.77 -14.42 16.33
N HIS A 301 9.86 -15.00 16.82
CA HIS A 301 10.06 -15.37 18.21
C HIS A 301 10.77 -14.27 18.96
N LEU A 302 10.11 -13.69 19.96
CA LEU A 302 10.65 -12.57 20.74
C LEU A 302 11.86 -12.94 21.58
N GLN A 303 11.92 -14.17 22.11
CA GLN A 303 12.93 -14.59 23.07
C GLN A 303 14.32 -14.70 22.46
N ASP A 304 14.43 -15.26 21.26
CA ASP A 304 15.71 -15.52 20.59
C ASP A 304 15.87 -14.71 19.27
N VAL A 305 14.91 -13.86 18.99
CA VAL A 305 14.94 -12.91 17.83
C VAL A 305 15.10 -13.68 16.51
N THR A 306 14.44 -14.84 16.39
CA THR A 306 14.51 -15.70 15.20
C THR A 306 13.14 -15.82 14.53
N ILE A 307 13.18 -16.27 13.26
CA ILE A 307 11.97 -16.62 12.52
C ILE A 307 11.94 -18.10 12.29
N ARG A 308 10.89 -18.75 12.79
CA ARG A 308 10.69 -20.21 12.72
C ARG A 308 9.24 -20.50 12.35
N PRO A 309 8.94 -21.70 11.81
CA PRO A 309 7.58 -22.14 11.59
C PRO A 309 6.76 -22.22 12.88
N LEU A 310 5.49 -21.85 12.83
CA LEU A 310 4.55 -21.84 13.97
C LEU A 310 4.50 -23.20 14.70
N GLY A 311 4.38 -24.32 13.96
CA GLY A 311 4.32 -25.66 14.53
C GLY A 311 5.61 -26.18 15.17
N ALA A 312 6.72 -25.47 15.05
CA ALA A 312 8.02 -25.89 15.59
C ALA A 312 8.15 -25.75 17.12
N THR A 313 7.18 -25.13 17.78
CA THR A 313 7.30 -24.73 19.19
C THR A 313 6.37 -25.49 20.13
N ASN A 314 5.35 -26.23 19.66
CA ASN A 314 4.14 -26.42 20.45
C ASN A 314 3.81 -27.86 20.85
N LYS A 315 4.56 -28.88 20.44
CA LYS A 315 4.31 -30.23 20.91
C LYS A 315 5.39 -30.67 21.90
N PRO A 316 5.02 -30.93 23.17
CA PRO A 316 5.96 -31.44 24.17
C PRO A 316 6.60 -32.78 23.78
N SER A 317 5.94 -33.56 22.88
CA SER A 317 6.40 -34.81 22.34
C SER A 317 7.58 -34.69 21.36
N ASP A 318 7.77 -33.55 20.74
CA ASP A 318 8.74 -33.35 19.66
C ASP A 318 10.02 -32.62 20.10
N ARG A 319 10.24 -32.50 21.39
CA ARG A 319 11.47 -31.89 21.93
C ARG A 319 12.71 -32.69 21.46
N GLY A 320 13.38 -32.13 20.47
CA GLY A 320 14.62 -32.66 19.90
C GLY A 320 14.55 -33.11 18.45
N GLN A 321 13.38 -33.18 17.82
CA GLN A 321 13.27 -33.38 16.39
C GLN A 321 13.12 -32.04 15.66
N PRO A 322 13.85 -31.82 14.53
CA PRO A 322 13.61 -30.66 13.69
C PRO A 322 12.16 -30.73 13.18
N PRO A 323 11.46 -29.57 13.09
CA PRO A 323 10.09 -29.53 12.58
C PRO A 323 10.06 -30.15 11.18
N GLN A 324 9.14 -31.10 10.98
CA GLN A 324 8.91 -31.68 9.65
C GLN A 324 8.23 -30.60 8.79
N VAL A 325 9.05 -29.89 8.04
CA VAL A 325 8.57 -28.90 7.07
C VAL A 325 8.25 -29.65 5.77
N PRO A 326 7.06 -29.46 5.17
CA PRO A 326 6.71 -30.07 3.90
C PRO A 326 7.74 -29.78 2.80
N MET A 327 7.92 -30.70 1.85
CA MET A 327 8.92 -30.57 0.77
C MET A 327 8.66 -29.33 -0.11
N ASP A 328 7.42 -28.96 -0.30
CA ASP A 328 6.94 -27.81 -1.07
C ASP A 328 6.91 -26.48 -0.30
N PHE A 329 7.35 -26.49 0.97
CA PHE A 329 7.38 -25.29 1.80
C PHE A 329 8.12 -24.12 1.12
N ALA A 330 9.28 -24.38 0.54
CA ALA A 330 10.08 -23.35 -0.12
C ALA A 330 9.43 -22.82 -1.40
N SER A 331 8.67 -23.62 -2.14
CA SER A 331 7.90 -23.16 -3.31
C SER A 331 6.71 -22.29 -2.91
N ILE A 332 6.05 -22.64 -1.80
CA ILE A 332 4.92 -21.88 -1.26
C ILE A 332 5.39 -20.56 -0.60
N MET A 333 6.37 -20.65 0.29
CA MET A 333 6.82 -19.50 1.09
C MET A 333 7.89 -18.64 0.41
N GLY A 334 8.60 -19.18 -0.57
CA GLY A 334 9.73 -18.54 -1.22
C GLY A 334 11.07 -18.80 -0.50
N SER A 335 12.13 -18.21 -1.03
CA SER A 335 13.48 -18.31 -0.45
C SER A 335 13.53 -17.65 0.93
N LYS A 336 14.16 -18.32 1.89
CA LYS A 336 14.36 -17.75 3.22
C LYS A 336 15.23 -16.49 3.14
N LEU A 337 14.69 -15.38 3.63
CA LEU A 337 15.41 -14.12 3.71
C LEU A 337 16.33 -14.07 4.93
N PRO A 338 17.39 -13.26 4.93
CA PRO A 338 18.23 -13.06 6.09
C PRO A 338 17.46 -12.43 7.27
N PRO A 339 17.85 -12.75 8.52
CA PRO A 339 17.21 -12.19 9.71
C PRO A 339 17.22 -10.65 9.75
N SER A 340 18.29 -10.02 9.26
CA SER A 340 18.40 -8.55 9.19
C SER A 340 17.33 -7.93 8.32
N LEU A 341 17.02 -8.52 7.16
CA LEU A 341 15.98 -8.01 6.26
C LEU A 341 14.58 -8.19 6.86
N TYR A 342 14.31 -9.33 7.48
CA TYR A 342 13.08 -9.53 8.24
C TYR A 342 12.94 -8.49 9.36
N TYR A 343 14.02 -8.19 10.06
CA TYR A 343 14.01 -7.19 11.13
C TYR A 343 13.58 -5.81 10.63
N LEU A 344 14.15 -5.34 9.50
CA LEU A 344 13.75 -4.07 8.90
C LEU A 344 12.26 -4.06 8.51
N MET A 345 11.76 -5.19 8.00
CA MET A 345 10.35 -5.34 7.65
C MET A 345 9.45 -5.37 8.89
N LEU A 346 9.81 -6.17 9.92
CA LEU A 346 9.07 -6.27 11.18
C LEU A 346 8.87 -4.90 11.83
N GLN A 347 9.91 -4.07 11.78
CA GLN A 347 9.87 -2.71 12.31
C GLN A 347 9.16 -1.70 11.39
N GLY A 348 8.67 -2.11 10.21
CA GLY A 348 8.06 -1.22 9.23
C GLY A 348 9.01 -0.18 8.65
N ILE A 349 10.32 -0.40 8.76
CA ILE A 349 11.35 0.45 8.14
C ILE A 349 11.28 0.31 6.63
N ILE A 350 11.02 -0.91 6.15
CA ILE A 350 10.71 -1.19 4.76
C ILE A 350 9.37 -1.92 4.67
N SER A 351 8.64 -1.71 3.59
CA SER A 351 7.42 -2.48 3.31
C SER A 351 7.75 -3.91 2.92
N HIS A 352 6.76 -4.82 3.00
CA HIS A 352 6.94 -6.22 2.61
C HIS A 352 7.16 -6.42 1.10
N LYS A 353 6.97 -5.41 0.26
CA LYS A 353 7.01 -5.56 -1.22
C LYS A 353 8.38 -5.94 -1.76
N LEU A 354 9.43 -5.22 -1.36
CA LEU A 354 10.80 -5.52 -1.80
C LEU A 354 11.28 -6.89 -1.26
N PRO A 355 11.14 -7.19 0.06
CA PRO A 355 11.43 -8.51 0.58
C PRO A 355 10.64 -9.63 -0.10
N GLN A 356 9.37 -9.43 -0.40
CA GLN A 356 8.52 -10.40 -1.09
C GLN A 356 9.05 -10.72 -2.49
N ALA A 357 9.43 -9.72 -3.27
CA ALA A 357 9.98 -9.92 -4.60
C ALA A 357 11.27 -10.74 -4.55
N LEU A 358 12.16 -10.44 -3.58
CA LEU A 358 13.39 -11.20 -3.37
C LEU A 358 13.13 -12.62 -2.87
N ALA A 359 12.16 -12.84 -1.99
CA ALA A 359 11.83 -14.18 -1.50
C ALA A 359 11.18 -15.04 -2.60
N LYS A 360 10.17 -14.50 -3.28
CA LYS A 360 9.32 -15.25 -4.23
C LYS A 360 9.90 -15.31 -5.65
N GLY A 361 10.71 -14.34 -6.06
CA GLY A 361 11.09 -14.20 -7.48
C GLY A 361 9.92 -13.71 -8.34
N GLU A 362 8.93 -13.04 -7.72
CA GLU A 362 7.74 -12.53 -8.39
C GLU A 362 7.38 -11.14 -7.88
N TRP A 363 7.11 -10.24 -8.81
CA TRP A 363 6.56 -8.92 -8.55
C TRP A 363 5.18 -8.80 -9.17
N THR A 364 4.15 -8.71 -8.36
CA THR A 364 2.78 -8.59 -8.85
C THR A 364 2.21 -7.20 -8.57
N ASP A 365 1.83 -6.50 -9.62
CA ASP A 365 1.05 -5.26 -9.56
C ASP A 365 -0.44 -5.61 -9.53
N LYS A 366 -0.94 -5.91 -8.33
CA LYS A 366 -2.37 -6.27 -8.10
C LYS A 366 -3.28 -5.05 -8.02
N SER A 367 -2.71 -3.87 -7.85
CA SER A 367 -3.50 -2.65 -7.71
C SER A 367 -4.03 -2.24 -9.08
N GLN A 368 -5.29 -2.52 -9.31
CA GLN A 368 -5.98 -1.97 -10.47
C GLN A 368 -6.02 -0.45 -10.37
N PRO A 369 -5.85 0.26 -11.48
CA PRO A 369 -6.08 1.70 -11.55
C PRO A 369 -7.57 2.00 -11.33
N LEU A 370 -7.88 3.25 -11.03
CA LEU A 370 -9.27 3.70 -10.97
C LEU A 370 -9.89 3.75 -12.37
N VAL A 371 -9.06 4.06 -13.35
CA VAL A 371 -9.38 4.02 -14.78
C VAL A 371 -8.21 3.34 -15.48
N ASP A 372 -8.49 2.31 -16.25
CA ASP A 372 -7.49 1.53 -16.99
C ASP A 372 -7.17 2.20 -18.32
N THR A 373 -5.99 2.77 -18.43
CA THR A 373 -5.53 3.54 -19.60
C THR A 373 -4.24 2.97 -20.17
N ASN A 374 -3.96 3.25 -21.46
CA ASN A 374 -2.72 2.86 -22.11
C ASN A 374 -1.51 3.44 -21.40
N GLU A 375 -1.60 4.71 -21.00
CA GLU A 375 -0.55 5.44 -20.29
C GLU A 375 -0.22 4.78 -18.95
N PHE A 376 -1.25 4.28 -18.23
CA PHE A 376 -1.04 3.57 -16.97
C PHE A 376 -0.29 2.25 -17.18
N ARG A 377 -0.65 1.49 -18.21
CA ARG A 377 0.02 0.21 -18.53
C ARG A 377 1.45 0.42 -18.99
N THR A 378 1.69 1.45 -19.81
CA THR A 378 3.03 1.85 -20.25
C THR A 378 3.88 2.26 -19.05
N LEU A 379 3.37 3.16 -18.18
CA LEU A 379 4.08 3.58 -16.97
C LEU A 379 4.47 2.38 -16.07
N LEU A 380 3.59 1.40 -15.89
CA LEU A 380 3.95 0.21 -15.11
C LEU A 380 5.14 -0.57 -15.68
N ASN A 381 5.35 -0.52 -16.99
CA ASN A 381 6.51 -1.12 -17.63
C ASN A 381 7.77 -0.26 -17.40
N ASP A 382 7.67 1.04 -17.57
CA ASP A 382 8.80 1.97 -17.44
C ASP A 382 9.31 2.06 -15.99
N LEU A 383 8.40 1.94 -15.01
CA LEU A 383 8.76 1.89 -13.59
C LEU A 383 9.56 0.63 -13.20
N GLN A 384 9.75 -0.35 -14.09
CA GLN A 384 10.54 -1.53 -13.76
C GLN A 384 12.02 -1.20 -13.54
N ASP A 385 12.57 -0.18 -14.19
CA ASP A 385 13.95 0.23 -13.98
C ASP A 385 14.16 0.77 -12.56
N TYR A 386 13.25 1.59 -12.05
CA TYR A 386 13.31 2.05 -10.66
C TYR A 386 13.18 0.89 -9.66
N ARG A 387 12.37 -0.12 -9.98
CA ARG A 387 12.26 -1.35 -9.16
C ARG A 387 13.53 -2.18 -9.17
N ARG A 388 14.21 -2.30 -10.32
CA ARG A 388 15.52 -2.97 -10.43
C ARG A 388 16.54 -2.32 -9.52
N ILE A 389 16.61 -0.98 -9.53
CA ILE A 389 17.48 -0.19 -8.66
C ILE A 389 17.14 -0.43 -7.18
N ALA A 390 15.87 -0.26 -6.80
CA ALA A 390 15.44 -0.44 -5.41
C ALA A 390 15.74 -1.85 -4.87
N LEU A 391 15.53 -2.88 -5.69
CA LEU A 391 15.86 -4.27 -5.36
C LEU A 391 17.38 -4.48 -5.27
N GLY A 392 18.15 -3.87 -6.16
CA GLY A 392 19.60 -3.95 -6.18
C GLY A 392 20.26 -3.34 -4.96
N LEU A 393 19.74 -2.22 -4.46
CA LEU A 393 20.19 -1.57 -3.23
C LEU A 393 20.10 -2.51 -2.00
N ILE A 394 19.10 -3.38 -1.95
CA ILE A 394 18.97 -4.40 -0.91
C ILE A 394 19.83 -5.64 -1.24
N ALA A 395 19.70 -6.16 -2.47
CA ALA A 395 20.27 -7.45 -2.86
C ALA A 395 21.80 -7.50 -2.76
N GLN A 396 22.49 -6.36 -2.95
CA GLN A 396 23.95 -6.30 -2.85
C GLN A 396 24.51 -6.65 -1.46
N HIS A 397 23.68 -6.54 -0.40
CA HIS A 397 24.04 -6.97 0.96
C HIS A 397 23.62 -8.40 1.28
N LEU A 398 23.00 -9.08 0.33
CA LEU A 398 22.51 -10.44 0.48
C LEU A 398 23.39 -11.44 -0.24
N HIS A 399 23.12 -12.74 -0.02
CA HIS A 399 23.82 -13.81 -0.71
C HIS A 399 23.68 -13.67 -2.23
N LYS A 400 24.70 -14.08 -2.99
CA LYS A 400 24.80 -13.94 -4.45
C LYS A 400 23.56 -14.45 -5.21
N SER A 401 22.87 -15.46 -4.69
CA SER A 401 21.62 -15.99 -5.27
C SER A 401 20.47 -14.96 -5.31
N PHE A 402 20.47 -13.95 -4.43
CA PHE A 402 19.51 -12.86 -4.48
C PHE A 402 19.94 -11.76 -5.46
N GLN A 403 21.25 -11.56 -5.62
CA GLN A 403 21.80 -10.54 -6.54
C GLN A 403 21.50 -10.86 -8.00
N THR A 404 21.49 -12.17 -8.35
CA THR A 404 21.21 -12.67 -9.70
C THR A 404 19.80 -13.20 -9.89
N LYS A 405 18.90 -12.98 -8.90
CA LYS A 405 17.57 -13.55 -8.92
C LYS A 405 16.73 -12.96 -10.04
N ARG A 406 16.16 -13.81 -10.87
CA ARG A 406 15.18 -13.42 -11.88
C ARG A 406 13.82 -13.23 -11.21
N ILE A 407 13.21 -12.08 -11.39
CA ILE A 407 11.94 -11.70 -10.79
C ILE A 407 10.93 -11.49 -11.89
N LEU A 408 9.90 -12.35 -11.92
CA LEU A 408 8.82 -12.29 -12.89
C LEU A 408 7.86 -11.14 -12.52
N CYS A 409 7.70 -10.18 -13.42
CA CYS A 409 6.76 -9.07 -13.25
C CYS A 409 5.40 -9.44 -13.85
N LYS A 410 4.37 -9.47 -13.01
CA LYS A 410 2.97 -9.71 -13.41
C LYS A 410 2.14 -8.46 -13.16
N ALA A 411 1.31 -8.10 -14.13
CA ALA A 411 0.35 -7.03 -13.99
C ALA A 411 -1.04 -7.58 -13.61
N TYR A 412 -1.93 -6.68 -13.16
CA TYR A 412 -3.29 -7.04 -12.72
C TYR A 412 -4.18 -7.62 -13.85
N TRP A 413 -3.87 -7.31 -15.11
CA TRP A 413 -4.60 -7.84 -16.30
C TRP A 413 -4.11 -9.22 -16.75
N GLU A 414 -3.02 -9.72 -16.18
CA GLU A 414 -2.49 -11.04 -16.50
C GLU A 414 -3.14 -12.12 -15.60
N PRO A 415 -3.47 -13.30 -16.14
CA PRO A 415 -4.12 -14.34 -15.35
C PRO A 415 -3.21 -14.84 -14.23
N ASN A 416 -3.78 -14.98 -13.03
CA ASN A 416 -3.11 -15.62 -11.90
C ASN A 416 -3.17 -17.14 -12.08
N ASN A 417 -2.05 -17.77 -12.40
CA ASN A 417 -1.96 -19.23 -12.50
C ASN A 417 -1.24 -19.79 -11.25
N ILE A 418 -1.99 -20.47 -10.37
CA ILE A 418 -1.46 -21.06 -9.13
C ILE A 418 -0.45 -22.15 -9.44
N ARG A 419 -0.69 -23.00 -10.45
CA ARG A 419 0.22 -24.09 -10.83
C ARG A 419 1.60 -23.59 -11.20
N GLN A 420 1.67 -22.44 -11.86
CA GLN A 420 2.93 -21.81 -12.24
C GLN A 420 3.73 -21.32 -11.00
N ALA A 421 3.02 -20.92 -9.93
CA ALA A 421 3.65 -20.50 -8.68
C ALA A 421 4.23 -21.68 -7.88
N LEU A 422 3.70 -22.88 -8.03
CA LEU A 422 4.14 -24.09 -7.34
C LEU A 422 5.23 -24.87 -8.11
N SER A 423 5.47 -24.54 -9.38
CA SER A 423 6.50 -25.21 -10.18
C SER A 423 7.91 -24.87 -9.68
N THR A 424 8.72 -25.89 -9.44
CA THR A 424 10.12 -25.75 -9.04
C THR A 424 11.02 -25.22 -10.17
N ASP A 425 10.59 -25.40 -11.42
CA ASP A 425 11.24 -24.88 -12.62
C ASP A 425 10.18 -24.32 -13.58
N PRO A 426 9.65 -23.13 -13.27
CA PRO A 426 8.61 -22.53 -14.09
C PRO A 426 9.20 -22.14 -15.45
N LYS A 427 8.77 -22.82 -16.52
CA LYS A 427 9.00 -22.30 -17.88
C LYS A 427 8.34 -20.93 -17.95
N LEU A 428 9.16 -19.89 -18.13
CA LEU A 428 8.65 -18.54 -18.29
C LEU A 428 7.73 -18.50 -19.52
N PRO A 429 6.54 -17.90 -19.42
CA PRO A 429 5.70 -17.68 -20.59
C PRO A 429 6.46 -16.90 -21.66
N ASP A 430 6.17 -17.18 -22.94
CA ASP A 430 6.70 -16.38 -24.02
C ASP A 430 6.29 -14.91 -23.83
N GLY A 431 7.29 -14.00 -23.93
CA GLY A 431 7.06 -12.57 -23.68
C GLY A 431 6.98 -12.16 -22.20
N ALA A 432 7.30 -13.06 -21.25
CA ALA A 432 7.30 -12.74 -19.84
C ALA A 432 8.27 -11.59 -19.50
N ARG A 433 7.77 -10.62 -18.74
CA ARG A 433 8.56 -9.51 -18.25
C ARG A 433 9.36 -9.95 -17.04
N VAL A 434 10.67 -9.95 -17.16
CA VAL A 434 11.58 -10.39 -16.08
C VAL A 434 12.57 -9.28 -15.77
N ILE A 435 12.70 -8.95 -14.49
CA ILE A 435 13.72 -8.03 -13.99
C ILE A 435 14.73 -8.79 -13.12
N THR A 436 15.93 -8.25 -13.03
CA THR A 436 16.95 -8.67 -12.07
C THR A 436 17.36 -7.48 -11.23
N PRO A 437 17.70 -7.67 -9.93
CA PRO A 437 18.23 -6.60 -9.12
C PRO A 437 19.44 -5.94 -9.82
N GLU A 438 19.46 -4.62 -9.86
CA GLU A 438 20.56 -3.86 -10.43
C GLU A 438 21.56 -3.54 -9.33
N ILE A 439 22.69 -4.24 -9.36
CA ILE A 439 23.76 -4.01 -8.39
C ILE A 439 24.50 -2.74 -8.76
N THR A 440 24.24 -1.69 -8.03
CA THR A 440 24.88 -0.38 -8.24
C THR A 440 25.93 -0.13 -7.16
N GLN A 441 26.98 0.57 -7.52
CA GLN A 441 27.89 1.10 -6.50
C GLN A 441 27.09 2.11 -5.68
N GLY A 442 27.17 1.99 -4.34
CA GLY A 442 26.57 3.00 -3.44
C GLY A 442 27.30 4.34 -3.60
N LEU A 443 26.74 5.38 -3.01
CA LEU A 443 27.41 6.68 -2.95
C LEU A 443 28.84 6.50 -2.45
N ARG A 444 29.76 7.12 -3.17
CA ARG A 444 31.18 7.14 -2.80
C ARG A 444 31.46 8.10 -1.65
N TRP A 445 30.42 8.81 -1.19
CA TRP A 445 30.53 9.87 -0.20
C TRP A 445 30.14 9.40 1.18
N LYS A 446 30.76 9.97 2.19
CA LYS A 446 30.40 9.77 3.60
C LYS A 446 29.92 11.08 4.17
N ILE A 447 28.75 11.07 4.78
CA ILE A 447 28.14 12.26 5.38
C ILE A 447 28.35 12.21 6.88
N SER A 448 28.95 13.28 7.45
CA SER A 448 29.13 13.38 8.89
C SER A 448 27.98 14.14 9.56
N GLY A 449 27.53 13.67 10.72
CA GLY A 449 26.49 14.33 11.51
C GLY A 449 26.79 15.79 11.85
N PRO A 450 28.00 16.14 12.29
CA PRO A 450 28.37 17.53 12.51
C PRO A 450 28.22 18.41 11.26
N ALA A 451 28.62 17.91 10.07
CA ALA A 451 28.48 18.68 8.82
C ALA A 451 27.02 18.91 8.47
N VAL A 452 26.16 17.91 8.64
CA VAL A 452 24.71 18.07 8.42
C VAL A 452 24.14 19.15 9.34
N LYS A 453 24.47 19.12 10.63
CA LYS A 453 23.98 20.10 11.60
C LYS A 453 24.47 21.52 11.30
N GLN A 454 25.74 21.67 10.92
CA GLN A 454 26.28 22.95 10.50
C GLN A 454 25.52 23.50 9.28
N GLU A 455 25.26 22.66 8.31
CA GLU A 455 24.54 23.04 7.10
C GLU A 455 23.07 23.36 7.39
N MET A 456 22.39 22.58 8.23
CA MET A 456 21.03 22.88 8.70
C MET A 456 20.97 24.25 9.37
N HIS A 457 21.95 24.57 10.21
CA HIS A 457 22.04 25.88 10.84
C HIS A 457 22.27 26.99 9.79
N ARG A 458 23.15 26.77 8.81
CA ARG A 458 23.42 27.74 7.72
C ARG A 458 22.16 28.00 6.90
N GLN A 459 21.41 26.96 6.54
CA GLN A 459 20.17 27.10 5.77
C GLN A 459 18.97 27.52 6.63
N GLY A 460 19.07 27.54 7.95
CA GLY A 460 17.98 27.88 8.86
C GLY A 460 16.81 26.86 8.83
N VAL A 461 17.10 25.57 8.54
CA VAL A 461 16.10 24.51 8.44
C VAL A 461 16.17 23.56 9.61
N ALA A 462 15.02 23.06 10.06
CA ALA A 462 14.90 22.10 11.14
C ALA A 462 14.84 20.64 10.65
N LYS A 463 14.73 20.44 9.32
CA LYS A 463 14.53 19.13 8.71
C LYS A 463 15.37 19.01 7.44
N VAL A 464 15.92 17.82 7.23
CA VAL A 464 16.59 17.45 5.98
C VAL A 464 15.53 17.03 4.94
N ASP A 465 15.60 17.60 3.74
CA ASP A 465 14.79 17.25 2.59
C ASP A 465 15.59 17.32 1.28
N PHE A 466 14.95 17.04 0.15
CA PHE A 466 15.63 17.10 -1.16
C PHE A 466 16.20 18.48 -1.46
N LYS A 467 15.48 19.55 -1.14
CA LYS A 467 15.96 20.94 -1.35
C LYS A 467 17.19 21.22 -0.51
N PHE A 468 17.18 20.82 0.76
CA PHE A 468 18.35 20.93 1.63
C PHE A 468 19.59 20.27 1.02
N CYS A 469 19.44 19.04 0.51
CA CYS A 469 20.54 18.32 -0.11
C CYS A 469 21.05 19.00 -1.39
N LEU A 470 20.14 19.49 -2.24
CA LEU A 470 20.48 20.14 -3.50
C LEU A 470 21.08 21.54 -3.33
N THR A 471 20.82 22.20 -2.21
CA THR A 471 21.33 23.54 -1.87
C THR A 471 22.49 23.51 -0.88
N TRP A 472 23.02 22.35 -0.58
CA TRP A 472 24.14 22.17 0.33
C TRP A 472 25.45 22.65 -0.32
N HIS A 473 26.10 23.65 0.28
CA HIS A 473 27.38 24.22 -0.19
C HIS A 473 28.60 23.31 0.00
N ALA A 474 28.46 22.11 0.53
CA ALA A 474 29.55 21.16 0.66
C ALA A 474 30.11 20.68 -0.71
N PHE A 475 29.36 20.89 -1.77
CA PHE A 475 29.76 20.56 -3.15
C PHE A 475 30.53 21.70 -3.82
N GLU A 476 31.43 22.37 -3.11
CA GLU A 476 32.39 23.29 -3.74
C GLU A 476 33.59 22.50 -4.27
N PHE A 477 33.79 22.59 -5.59
CA PHE A 477 34.92 21.97 -6.26
C PHE A 477 36.23 22.61 -5.87
N ASN A 478 37.19 21.76 -5.48
CA ASN A 478 38.61 22.08 -5.53
C ASN A 478 39.26 21.34 -6.69
N SER A 479 40.40 21.86 -7.18
CA SER A 479 41.17 21.37 -8.31
C SER A 479 41.55 19.87 -8.26
N ASP A 480 41.34 19.19 -7.17
CA ASP A 480 41.72 17.79 -6.94
C ASP A 480 40.55 16.81 -6.87
N GLY A 481 39.37 17.23 -7.28
CA GLY A 481 38.13 16.45 -7.23
C GLY A 481 37.12 16.96 -6.20
N PRO A 482 35.90 16.41 -6.19
CA PRO A 482 34.85 16.89 -5.30
C PRO A 482 35.22 16.62 -3.85
N LEU A 483 35.68 17.62 -3.15
CA LEU A 483 35.79 17.62 -1.70
C LEU A 483 34.46 18.05 -1.14
N MET A 484 33.62 17.09 -0.76
CA MET A 484 32.50 17.39 0.11
C MET A 484 33.08 17.77 1.48
N LYS A 485 33.11 19.07 1.81
CA LYS A 485 33.51 19.52 3.15
C LYS A 485 32.63 18.78 4.20
N GLY A 486 33.30 17.98 5.05
CA GLY A 486 32.63 17.14 6.03
C GLY A 486 32.38 15.71 5.62
N LEU A 487 32.74 15.31 4.40
CA LEU A 487 32.83 13.90 4.00
C LEU A 487 34.24 13.42 4.27
N THR A 488 34.39 12.46 5.14
CA THR A 488 35.71 11.89 5.46
C THR A 488 35.73 10.43 5.00
N ASP A 489 36.92 9.97 4.56
CA ASP A 489 37.19 8.55 4.30
C ASP A 489 37.24 7.70 5.56
N ALA A 490 37.13 8.32 6.73
CA ALA A 490 37.20 7.67 8.02
C ALA A 490 35.84 7.11 8.43
N ALA A 491 35.85 5.88 8.87
CA ALA A 491 34.84 5.08 9.56
C ALA A 491 33.40 5.11 9.01
N PRO A 492 32.73 3.97 8.89
CA PRO A 492 31.33 3.91 8.52
C PRO A 492 30.52 4.83 9.44
N CYS A 493 29.47 5.50 8.88
CA CYS A 493 28.47 6.17 9.72
C CYS A 493 28.01 5.17 10.76
N THR A 494 28.43 5.37 12.00
CA THR A 494 27.88 4.60 13.10
C THR A 494 26.52 5.19 13.43
N PHE A 495 25.52 4.33 13.54
CA PHE A 495 24.12 4.69 13.79
C PHE A 495 23.88 5.41 15.13
N ASP A 496 24.90 5.54 15.94
CA ASP A 496 24.77 6.05 17.30
C ASP A 496 24.47 7.54 17.40
N SER A 497 24.50 8.29 16.32
CA SER A 497 24.55 9.72 16.56
C SER A 497 23.57 10.59 15.79
N ASP A 498 23.07 10.24 14.59
CA ASP A 498 22.37 11.31 13.90
C ASP A 498 21.37 10.86 12.84
N LEU A 499 20.10 10.99 13.20
CA LEU A 499 18.98 10.78 12.30
C LEU A 499 19.04 11.69 11.07
N HIS A 500 19.54 12.91 11.22
CA HIS A 500 19.68 13.87 10.12
C HIS A 500 20.74 13.43 9.10
N SER A 501 21.85 12.84 9.55
CA SER A 501 22.88 12.30 8.62
C SER A 501 22.37 11.12 7.84
N LEU A 502 21.60 10.21 8.48
CA LEU A 502 20.94 9.12 7.77
C LEU A 502 19.95 9.65 6.76
N SER A 503 19.11 10.61 7.18
CA SER A 503 18.15 11.26 6.29
C SER A 503 18.83 11.89 5.09
N ALA A 504 19.91 12.66 5.31
CA ALA A 504 20.70 13.28 4.25
C ALA A 504 21.26 12.22 3.27
N LEU A 505 21.86 11.15 3.81
CA LEU A 505 22.44 10.08 3.00
C LEU A 505 21.39 9.41 2.12
N VAL A 506 20.21 9.11 2.67
CA VAL A 506 19.11 8.49 1.90
C VAL A 506 18.60 9.46 0.83
N HIS A 507 18.46 10.76 1.13
CA HIS A 507 18.03 11.75 0.13
C HIS A 507 19.05 11.86 -1.01
N PHE A 508 20.34 11.94 -0.71
CA PHE A 508 21.38 11.98 -1.73
C PHE A 508 21.38 10.72 -2.61
N MET A 509 21.21 9.53 -2.00
CA MET A 509 21.11 8.28 -2.78
C MET A 509 19.92 8.30 -3.72
N VAL A 510 18.77 8.78 -3.27
CA VAL A 510 17.57 8.86 -4.10
C VAL A 510 17.77 9.89 -5.22
N LEU A 511 18.35 11.06 -4.92
CA LEU A 511 18.64 12.08 -5.92
C LEU A 511 19.60 11.56 -7.02
N GLU A 512 20.62 10.83 -6.61
CA GLU A 512 21.57 10.21 -7.56
C GLU A 512 20.88 9.14 -8.43
N LYS A 513 20.01 8.30 -7.85
CA LYS A 513 19.28 7.29 -8.62
C LYS A 513 18.16 7.84 -9.50
N LEU A 514 17.79 9.08 -9.31
CA LEU A 514 16.86 9.83 -10.16
C LEU A 514 17.57 10.77 -11.16
N ASP A 515 18.90 10.69 -11.27
CA ASP A 515 19.72 11.54 -12.15
C ASP A 515 19.56 13.04 -11.86
N LEU A 516 19.29 13.40 -10.60
CA LEU A 516 19.20 14.79 -10.16
C LEU A 516 20.52 15.33 -9.63
N ILE A 517 21.44 14.43 -9.28
CA ILE A 517 22.83 14.73 -8.98
C ILE A 517 23.71 13.71 -9.69
N SER A 518 24.91 14.16 -10.09
CA SER A 518 25.90 13.29 -10.72
C SER A 518 26.52 12.33 -9.71
N ALA A 519 26.64 11.05 -10.07
CA ALA A 519 27.28 10.03 -9.22
C ALA A 519 28.80 10.26 -9.09
N GLU A 520 29.44 10.93 -10.05
CA GLU A 520 30.88 11.12 -10.09
C GLU A 520 31.34 12.27 -9.18
N ASP A 521 30.69 13.39 -9.30
CA ASP A 521 31.10 14.64 -8.66
C ASP A 521 30.06 15.24 -7.70
N GLY A 522 28.87 14.63 -7.62
CA GLY A 522 27.78 15.12 -6.76
C GLY A 522 27.11 16.40 -7.22
N ASN A 523 27.49 16.91 -8.40
CA ASN A 523 26.87 18.12 -8.92
C ASN A 523 25.41 17.93 -9.21
N ALA A 524 24.65 18.94 -8.86
CA ALA A 524 23.25 19.01 -9.22
C ALA A 524 23.11 19.17 -10.75
N THR A 525 22.26 18.35 -11.36
CA THR A 525 21.93 18.46 -12.79
C THR A 525 20.97 19.62 -13.05
N VAL A 526 20.82 20.04 -14.29
CA VAL A 526 19.87 21.10 -14.69
C VAL A 526 18.45 20.74 -14.23
N LEU A 527 18.06 19.48 -14.29
CA LEU A 527 16.77 18.98 -13.83
C LEU A 527 16.50 19.27 -12.34
N SER A 528 17.54 19.36 -11.55
CA SER A 528 17.42 19.65 -10.11
C SER A 528 17.04 21.11 -9.79
N ASP A 529 17.20 22.03 -10.72
CA ASP A 529 16.90 23.45 -10.51
C ASP A 529 15.43 23.66 -10.20
N LEU A 530 14.57 22.83 -10.77
CA LEU A 530 13.15 22.80 -10.43
C LEU A 530 12.91 22.60 -8.91
N LEU A 531 13.62 21.67 -8.28
CA LEU A 531 13.48 21.38 -6.85
C LEU A 531 14.14 22.48 -5.97
N LYS A 532 15.23 23.09 -6.44
CA LYS A 532 15.91 24.16 -5.71
C LYS A 532 15.06 25.43 -5.61
N GLU A 533 14.35 25.78 -6.69
CA GLU A 533 13.50 26.98 -6.73
C GLU A 533 12.17 26.77 -5.98
N THR A 534 11.69 25.52 -5.85
CA THR A 534 10.41 25.20 -5.22
C THR A 534 10.45 25.36 -3.69
N PRO A 535 9.39 25.87 -3.01
CA PRO A 535 9.28 25.84 -1.55
C PRO A 535 9.38 24.42 -0.97
N GLY A 536 10.04 24.26 0.20
CA GLY A 536 10.32 22.93 0.78
C GLY A 536 9.07 22.06 1.00
N ASN A 537 7.92 22.63 1.32
CA ASN A 537 6.65 21.89 1.45
C ASN A 537 6.05 21.41 0.11
N LEU A 538 6.57 21.86 -1.01
CA LEU A 538 6.15 21.48 -2.37
C LEU A 538 7.22 20.64 -3.10
N THR A 539 8.30 20.25 -2.44
CA THR A 539 9.40 19.48 -3.04
C THR A 539 8.94 18.11 -3.54
N GLU A 540 8.12 17.38 -2.78
CA GLU A 540 7.57 16.09 -3.22
C GLU A 540 6.58 16.25 -4.40
N PRO A 541 5.62 17.19 -4.42
CA PRO A 541 4.83 17.51 -5.59
C PRO A 541 5.66 17.87 -6.82
N CYS A 542 6.72 18.66 -6.63
CA CYS A 542 7.63 19.07 -7.68
C CYS A 542 8.40 17.88 -8.28
N LEU A 543 8.98 17.03 -7.44
CA LEU A 543 9.64 15.81 -7.87
C LEU A 543 8.67 14.86 -8.61
N THR A 544 7.43 14.76 -8.13
CA THR A 544 6.41 13.98 -8.81
C THR A 544 6.09 14.52 -10.20
N ALA A 545 5.98 15.86 -10.35
CA ALA A 545 5.76 16.49 -11.64
C ALA A 545 6.94 16.25 -12.58
N LEU A 546 8.17 16.40 -12.09
CA LEU A 546 9.39 16.15 -12.89
C LEU A 546 9.45 14.71 -13.40
N GLU A 547 9.19 13.74 -12.53
CA GLU A 547 9.20 12.34 -12.95
C GLU A 547 8.07 12.02 -13.95
N LEU A 548 6.88 12.61 -13.80
CA LEU A 548 5.80 12.49 -14.79
C LEU A 548 6.18 13.13 -16.14
N MET A 549 6.94 14.23 -16.13
CA MET A 549 7.48 14.84 -17.36
C MET A 549 8.48 13.92 -18.04
N LYS A 550 9.40 13.30 -17.31
CA LYS A 550 10.37 12.32 -17.87
C LYS A 550 9.66 11.15 -18.57
N PHE A 551 8.51 10.73 -18.10
CA PHE A 551 7.69 9.69 -18.73
C PHE A 551 6.71 10.23 -19.80
N GLY A 552 6.72 11.53 -20.11
CA GLY A 552 5.79 12.15 -21.08
C GLY A 552 4.32 12.13 -20.66
N LEU A 553 4.04 11.96 -19.35
CA LEU A 553 2.68 11.78 -18.81
C LEU A 553 2.06 13.06 -18.23
N LEU A 554 2.83 14.15 -18.17
CA LEU A 554 2.34 15.45 -17.73
C LEU A 554 1.99 16.32 -18.93
N ASN A 555 0.80 16.11 -19.48
CA ASN A 555 0.27 16.84 -20.64
C ASN A 555 -1.24 17.11 -20.48
N GLY A 556 -1.85 17.83 -21.39
CA GLY A 556 -3.29 18.14 -21.43
C GLY A 556 -4.11 17.21 -22.31
N GLU A 557 -3.50 16.21 -22.94
CA GLU A 557 -4.20 15.31 -23.85
C GLU A 557 -5.10 14.31 -23.07
N PRO A 558 -6.26 13.92 -23.64
CA PRO A 558 -7.13 12.92 -23.04
C PRO A 558 -6.42 11.57 -22.99
N PHE A 559 -6.67 10.81 -21.91
CA PHE A 559 -6.16 9.45 -21.79
C PHE A 559 -6.86 8.48 -22.76
N GLU A 560 -6.14 7.46 -23.18
CA GLU A 560 -6.65 6.41 -24.06
C GLU A 560 -7.04 5.15 -23.25
N THR A 561 -8.13 4.49 -23.68
CA THR A 561 -8.51 3.21 -23.06
C THR A 561 -7.48 2.12 -23.36
N ALA A 562 -7.09 1.37 -22.34
CA ALA A 562 -6.15 0.27 -22.47
C ALA A 562 -6.72 -0.99 -23.14
N GLN A 563 -8.04 -1.08 -23.27
CA GLN A 563 -8.74 -2.20 -23.90
C GLN A 563 -9.61 -1.69 -25.04
N GLN A 564 -9.19 -1.97 -26.29
CA GLN A 564 -9.98 -1.57 -27.46
C GLN A 564 -11.39 -2.20 -27.47
N GLU A 565 -11.52 -3.40 -26.90
CA GLU A 565 -12.81 -4.11 -26.80
C GLU A 565 -13.67 -3.62 -25.61
N LYS A 566 -13.08 -2.89 -24.64
CA LYS A 566 -13.78 -2.34 -23.49
C LYS A 566 -13.51 -0.83 -23.42
N PRO A 567 -14.31 -0.01 -24.11
CA PRO A 567 -14.16 1.45 -24.05
C PRO A 567 -14.41 1.96 -22.62
N PHE A 568 -14.14 3.24 -22.39
CA PHE A 568 -14.58 3.91 -21.17
C PHE A 568 -16.10 3.79 -20.99
N PRO A 569 -16.61 3.90 -19.74
CA PRO A 569 -18.03 3.81 -19.48
C PRO A 569 -18.84 4.69 -20.46
N GLU A 570 -19.91 4.15 -21.03
CA GLU A 570 -20.60 4.72 -22.22
C GLU A 570 -21.05 6.16 -22.05
N ASP A 571 -21.43 6.56 -20.84
CA ASP A 571 -21.90 7.92 -20.56
C ASP A 571 -20.76 8.89 -20.21
N VAL A 572 -19.54 8.38 -19.96
CA VAL A 572 -18.37 9.21 -19.66
C VAL A 572 -17.75 9.68 -20.96
N LYS A 573 -17.94 10.94 -21.26
CA LYS A 573 -17.35 11.58 -22.44
C LYS A 573 -16.17 12.45 -21.99
N TYR A 574 -15.03 12.25 -22.64
CA TYR A 574 -13.97 13.22 -22.53
C TYR A 574 -14.40 14.57 -23.11
N PRO A 575 -13.92 15.67 -22.54
CA PRO A 575 -14.35 17.00 -22.98
C PRO A 575 -13.89 17.37 -24.39
N ILE A 576 -13.06 16.54 -25.05
CA ILE A 576 -12.58 16.76 -26.42
C ILE A 576 -13.43 15.97 -27.39
N ALA A 577 -14.13 16.68 -28.30
CA ALA A 577 -14.87 16.10 -29.41
C ALA A 577 -14.08 16.22 -30.72
N GLY A 578 -14.25 15.26 -31.62
CA GLY A 578 -13.54 15.23 -32.91
C GLY A 578 -13.76 16.46 -33.83
N ASN A 579 -14.78 17.25 -33.56
CA ASN A 579 -15.17 18.43 -34.38
C ASN A 579 -14.80 19.77 -33.74
N MET A 580 -13.97 19.80 -32.70
CA MET A 580 -13.52 21.07 -32.09
C MET A 580 -12.51 21.80 -32.98
N SER A 581 -12.62 23.13 -33.01
CA SER A 581 -11.56 23.98 -33.58
C SER A 581 -10.29 23.89 -32.75
N GLN A 582 -9.12 24.15 -33.36
CA GLN A 582 -7.83 24.07 -32.65
C GLN A 582 -7.79 24.97 -31.40
N PRO A 583 -8.26 26.25 -31.41
CA PRO A 583 -8.29 27.06 -30.20
C PRO A 583 -9.19 26.52 -29.09
N GLU A 584 -10.32 25.89 -29.44
CA GLU A 584 -11.19 25.24 -28.44
C GLU A 584 -10.52 24.03 -27.83
N ARG A 585 -9.85 23.21 -28.66
CA ARG A 585 -9.07 22.08 -28.20
C ARG A 585 -7.95 22.54 -27.25
N ASP A 586 -7.16 23.53 -27.65
CA ASP A 586 -6.08 24.08 -26.84
C ASP A 586 -6.59 24.58 -25.48
N ALA A 587 -7.76 25.23 -25.44
CA ALA A 587 -8.36 25.70 -24.20
C ALA A 587 -8.81 24.52 -23.30
N VAL A 588 -9.31 23.44 -23.86
CA VAL A 588 -9.69 22.24 -23.09
C VAL A 588 -8.46 21.50 -22.59
N CYS A 589 -7.46 21.27 -23.44
CA CYS A 589 -6.19 20.65 -23.04
C CYS A 589 -5.50 21.47 -21.95
N GLY A 590 -5.48 22.80 -22.08
CA GLY A 590 -4.93 23.67 -21.04
C GLY A 590 -5.65 23.55 -19.70
N LYS A 591 -6.98 23.39 -19.68
CA LYS A 591 -7.73 23.15 -18.43
C LYS A 591 -7.40 21.78 -17.82
N LEU A 592 -7.30 20.72 -18.63
CA LEU A 592 -6.91 19.40 -18.16
C LEU A 592 -5.52 19.44 -17.53
N LEU A 593 -4.55 20.04 -18.21
CA LEU A 593 -3.18 20.18 -17.72
C LEU A 593 -3.14 20.97 -16.39
N LEU A 594 -3.85 22.10 -16.29
CA LEU A 594 -3.96 22.90 -15.06
C LEU A 594 -4.51 22.04 -13.90
N CYS A 595 -5.60 21.33 -14.13
CA CYS A 595 -6.22 20.50 -13.11
C CYS A 595 -5.30 19.37 -12.67
N ARG A 596 -4.62 18.68 -13.60
CA ARG A 596 -3.67 17.60 -13.33
C ARG A 596 -2.47 18.10 -12.51
N VAL A 597 -1.78 19.14 -12.98
CA VAL A 597 -0.60 19.70 -12.30
C VAL A 597 -0.96 20.19 -10.91
N MET A 598 -2.01 21.01 -10.78
CA MET A 598 -2.40 21.56 -9.49
C MET A 598 -2.92 20.51 -8.52
N SER A 599 -3.45 19.38 -9.03
CA SER A 599 -3.87 18.25 -8.17
C SER A 599 -2.72 17.57 -7.44
N LEU A 600 -1.47 17.79 -7.85
CA LEU A 600 -0.29 17.31 -7.14
C LEU A 600 -0.06 18.05 -5.82
N VAL A 601 -0.58 19.27 -5.69
CA VAL A 601 -0.47 20.07 -4.47
C VAL A 601 -1.47 19.55 -3.43
N PRO A 602 -1.02 19.21 -2.20
CA PRO A 602 -1.91 18.71 -1.17
C PRO A 602 -2.89 19.80 -0.71
N MET A 603 -4.14 19.40 -0.49
CA MET A 603 -5.20 20.24 0.04
C MET A 603 -5.48 19.90 1.50
N ARG A 604 -5.63 20.91 2.34
CA ARG A 604 -6.00 20.75 3.76
C ARG A 604 -7.47 20.40 3.89
N LEU A 605 -7.76 19.21 4.38
CA LEU A 605 -9.10 18.68 4.52
C LEU A 605 -9.47 18.49 6.00
N ARG A 606 -10.74 18.71 6.32
CA ARG A 606 -11.31 18.34 7.60
C ARG A 606 -11.43 16.82 7.71
N HIS A 607 -11.47 16.28 8.91
CA HIS A 607 -11.63 14.84 9.15
C HIS A 607 -13.08 14.37 8.95
N VAL A 608 -13.59 14.56 7.73
CA VAL A 608 -14.94 14.16 7.31
C VAL A 608 -14.86 13.43 5.97
N MET A 609 -15.93 12.70 5.62
CA MET A 609 -16.02 12.06 4.31
C MET A 609 -16.17 13.12 3.22
N TRP A 610 -15.70 12.79 2.02
CA TRP A 610 -15.87 13.64 0.84
C TRP A 610 -17.31 13.58 0.33
N ASP A 611 -17.99 14.70 0.26
CA ASP A 611 -19.38 14.79 -0.24
C ASP A 611 -19.51 15.77 -1.43
N SER A 612 -18.42 16.02 -2.13
CA SER A 612 -18.38 16.90 -3.28
C SER A 612 -18.26 16.11 -4.59
N ASP A 613 -18.00 16.80 -5.68
CA ASP A 613 -17.86 16.17 -6.99
C ASP A 613 -16.58 15.32 -7.06
N VAL A 614 -16.54 14.41 -8.00
CA VAL A 614 -15.37 13.65 -8.42
C VAL A 614 -15.21 13.76 -9.93
N ASP A 615 -13.99 13.55 -10.42
CA ASP A 615 -13.66 13.77 -11.82
C ASP A 615 -12.97 12.55 -12.41
N PHE A 616 -13.40 12.10 -13.59
CA PHE A 616 -12.91 10.89 -14.24
C PHE A 616 -11.48 11.05 -14.73
N ASP A 617 -11.13 12.19 -15.36
CA ASP A 617 -9.77 12.45 -15.84
C ASP A 617 -8.78 12.51 -14.68
N LEU A 618 -9.14 13.23 -13.61
CA LEU A 618 -8.32 13.28 -12.41
C LEU A 618 -8.19 11.92 -11.72
N ALA A 619 -9.21 11.07 -11.75
CA ALA A 619 -9.13 9.71 -11.24
C ALA A 619 -8.13 8.85 -12.07
N ALA A 620 -8.15 8.99 -13.41
CA ALA A 620 -7.17 8.37 -14.29
C ALA A 620 -5.76 8.88 -14.00
N PHE A 621 -5.56 10.20 -13.95
CA PHE A 621 -4.28 10.82 -13.65
C PHE A 621 -3.73 10.41 -12.27
N HIS A 622 -4.57 10.39 -11.23
CA HIS A 622 -4.14 9.95 -9.91
C HIS A 622 -3.83 8.45 -9.81
N SER A 623 -4.26 7.64 -10.78
CA SER A 623 -3.78 6.26 -10.91
C SER A 623 -2.29 6.22 -11.30
N LEU A 624 -1.87 7.08 -12.23
CA LEU A 624 -0.45 7.27 -12.61
C LEU A 624 0.39 7.78 -11.44
N VAL A 625 -0.08 8.87 -10.81
CA VAL A 625 0.60 9.49 -9.64
C VAL A 625 0.79 8.47 -8.52
N ARG A 626 -0.22 7.63 -8.26
CA ARG A 626 -0.15 6.59 -7.23
C ARG A 626 0.92 5.55 -7.56
N ALA A 627 0.97 5.07 -8.81
CA ALA A 627 1.96 4.08 -9.25
C ALA A 627 3.39 4.63 -9.12
N LEU A 628 3.61 5.85 -9.61
CA LEU A 628 4.90 6.54 -9.52
C LEU A 628 5.33 6.77 -8.06
N LYS A 629 4.51 7.42 -7.24
CA LYS A 629 4.84 7.72 -5.84
C LYS A 629 5.12 6.47 -5.01
N ARG A 630 4.40 5.38 -5.27
CA ARG A 630 4.68 4.07 -4.66
C ARG A 630 6.07 3.57 -5.02
N THR A 631 6.46 3.70 -6.28
CA THR A 631 7.78 3.26 -6.75
C THR A 631 8.90 4.15 -6.20
N LEU A 632 8.70 5.46 -6.15
CA LEU A 632 9.65 6.40 -5.52
C LEU A 632 9.83 6.09 -4.02
N ARG A 633 8.74 5.80 -3.29
CA ARG A 633 8.82 5.36 -1.90
C ARG A 633 9.61 4.06 -1.75
N GLN A 634 9.42 3.08 -2.64
CA GLN A 634 10.20 1.85 -2.64
C GLN A 634 11.69 2.10 -2.90
N MET A 635 12.03 3.10 -3.69
CA MET A 635 13.42 3.54 -3.86
C MET A 635 14.00 4.12 -2.56
N VAL A 636 13.23 4.95 -1.85
CA VAL A 636 13.62 5.44 -0.50
C VAL A 636 13.79 4.27 0.48
N GLU A 637 12.87 3.31 0.49
CA GLU A 637 12.98 2.09 1.31
C GLU A 637 14.22 1.27 0.96
N GLY A 638 14.52 1.13 -0.34
CA GLY A 638 15.73 0.46 -0.83
C GLY A 638 17.02 1.16 -0.40
N ALA A 639 17.07 2.49 -0.53
CA ALA A 639 18.19 3.31 -0.09
C ALA A 639 18.40 3.24 1.43
N LEU A 640 17.32 3.33 2.20
CA LEU A 640 17.35 3.19 3.65
C LEU A 640 17.84 1.79 4.06
N ALA A 641 17.31 0.74 3.45
CA ALA A 641 17.74 -0.63 3.71
C ALA A 641 19.21 -0.85 3.34
N HIS A 642 19.70 -0.24 2.24
CA HIS A 642 21.10 -0.31 1.84
C HIS A 642 22.01 0.21 2.95
N VAL A 643 21.72 1.40 3.48
CA VAL A 643 22.51 2.01 4.55
C VAL A 643 22.48 1.15 5.82
N LEU A 644 21.27 0.72 6.22
CA LEU A 644 21.08 -0.05 7.46
C LEU A 644 21.72 -1.45 7.39
N LEU A 645 21.56 -2.17 6.26
CA LEU A 645 22.10 -3.53 6.10
C LEU A 645 23.63 -3.53 6.06
N LYS A 646 24.26 -2.48 5.56
CA LYS A 646 25.71 -2.33 5.57
C LYS A 646 26.26 -2.35 7.00
N ASP A 647 25.59 -1.69 7.93
CA ASP A 647 26.01 -1.63 9.33
C ASP A 647 25.55 -2.86 10.13
N LEU A 648 24.35 -3.37 9.86
CA LEU A 648 23.84 -4.58 10.51
C LEU A 648 24.65 -5.85 10.19
N SER A 649 25.42 -5.87 9.10
CA SER A 649 26.36 -6.96 8.82
C SER A 649 27.52 -7.04 9.83
N ASN A 650 27.83 -5.93 10.49
CA ASN A 650 28.89 -5.82 11.47
C ASN A 650 28.39 -5.85 12.93
N VAL A 651 27.07 -5.78 13.16
CA VAL A 651 26.48 -5.69 14.49
C VAL A 651 25.66 -6.94 14.80
N ARG A 652 26.15 -7.75 15.73
CA ARG A 652 25.39 -8.86 16.36
C ARG A 652 24.28 -8.36 17.30
N ILE A 653 23.81 -7.15 17.15
CA ILE A 653 22.85 -6.52 18.05
C ILE A 653 21.49 -6.47 17.35
N LEU A 654 20.81 -7.61 17.38
CA LEU A 654 19.35 -7.56 17.34
C LEU A 654 18.87 -7.18 18.75
N PRO A 655 18.03 -6.14 18.89
CA PRO A 655 17.59 -5.69 20.22
C PRO A 655 16.90 -6.84 20.95
N LYS A 656 17.29 -7.08 22.18
CA LYS A 656 16.55 -7.96 23.09
C LYS A 656 15.27 -7.23 23.48
N GLY A 657 14.15 -7.74 23.00
CA GLY A 657 12.81 -7.26 23.37
C GLY A 657 12.22 -6.25 22.39
N PHE A 658 11.27 -6.74 21.61
CA PHE A 658 10.48 -5.94 20.67
C PHE A 658 9.59 -4.90 21.37
N MET A 659 9.09 -5.23 22.54
CA MET A 659 7.96 -4.55 23.16
C MET A 659 8.32 -3.50 24.21
N CYS A 660 9.44 -3.56 24.88
CA CYS A 660 9.58 -2.78 26.09
C CYS A 660 10.60 -1.63 26.04
N THR A 661 11.70 -1.76 25.35
CA THR A 661 12.79 -0.79 25.49
C THR A 661 13.78 -0.94 24.35
N SER A 662 13.29 -1.00 23.12
CA SER A 662 14.22 -0.98 22.00
C SER A 662 14.96 0.36 22.02
N PRO A 663 16.29 0.38 22.07
CA PRO A 663 17.06 1.59 21.80
C PRO A 663 16.65 2.25 20.47
N LEU A 664 16.15 1.45 19.54
CA LEU A 664 15.58 1.92 18.28
C LEU A 664 14.28 2.72 18.46
N LYS A 665 13.50 2.51 19.52
CA LYS A 665 12.33 3.36 19.79
C LYS A 665 12.77 4.78 20.15
N GLU A 666 13.90 4.93 20.82
CA GLU A 666 14.49 6.23 21.13
C GLU A 666 15.31 6.78 19.95
N GLN A 667 16.01 5.93 19.19
CA GLN A 667 16.86 6.33 18.07
C GLN A 667 16.08 6.53 16.76
N TRP A 668 14.98 5.78 16.54
CA TRP A 668 14.26 5.72 15.27
C TRP A 668 12.75 6.02 15.34
N PRO A 669 12.21 6.67 16.38
CA PRO A 669 10.78 6.87 16.50
C PRO A 669 10.18 7.67 15.33
N ASN A 670 11.01 8.49 14.68
CA ASN A 670 10.60 9.46 13.66
C ASN A 670 11.24 9.23 12.29
N THR A 671 11.98 8.12 12.08
CA THR A 671 12.67 7.88 10.80
C THR A 671 11.74 8.03 9.58
N PRO A 672 10.53 7.47 9.57
CA PRO A 672 9.59 7.70 8.46
C PRO A 672 9.07 9.13 8.37
N ALA A 673 9.06 9.89 9.46
CA ALA A 673 8.61 11.29 9.45
C ALA A 673 9.65 12.25 8.87
N GLU A 674 10.93 11.86 8.87
CA GLU A 674 12.02 12.67 8.32
C GLU A 674 12.42 12.28 6.90
N LEU A 675 12.02 11.09 6.44
CA LEU A 675 12.23 10.66 5.06
C LEU A 675 11.05 11.06 4.16
N PRO A 676 11.28 11.17 2.84
CA PRO A 676 10.21 11.46 1.90
C PRO A 676 9.15 10.36 1.95
N ALA A 677 7.96 10.69 2.41
CA ALA A 677 6.87 9.74 2.58
C ALA A 677 6.14 9.43 1.27
N PHE A 678 6.28 10.32 0.28
CA PHE A 678 5.53 10.26 -0.97
C PHE A 678 4.05 9.98 -0.72
N MET A 679 3.45 10.78 0.18
CA MET A 679 2.02 10.68 0.46
C MET A 679 1.23 10.84 -0.83
N LEU A 680 0.21 10.00 -0.98
CA LEU A 680 -0.64 10.05 -2.15
C LEU A 680 -1.49 11.32 -2.09
N PRO A 681 -1.34 12.25 -3.05
CA PRO A 681 -2.23 13.38 -3.13
C PRO A 681 -3.61 12.88 -3.53
N ARG A 682 -4.63 13.61 -3.10
CA ARG A 682 -5.99 13.38 -3.55
C ARG A 682 -6.30 14.33 -4.70
N ALA A 683 -7.20 13.94 -5.58
CA ALA A 683 -7.67 14.78 -6.69
C ALA A 683 -8.39 16.07 -6.26
N CYS A 684 -8.59 16.25 -4.94
CA CYS A 684 -9.38 17.34 -4.37
C CYS A 684 -8.99 18.73 -4.89
N MET A 685 -7.69 19.04 -4.92
CA MET A 685 -7.22 20.32 -5.44
C MET A 685 -7.55 20.49 -6.92
N GLY A 686 -7.34 19.48 -7.74
CA GLY A 686 -7.68 19.50 -9.17
C GLY A 686 -9.18 19.70 -9.40
N ILE A 687 -10.03 19.08 -8.58
CA ILE A 687 -11.50 19.24 -8.63
C ILE A 687 -11.89 20.69 -8.27
N VAL A 688 -11.30 21.26 -7.24
CA VAL A 688 -11.53 22.66 -6.83
C VAL A 688 -11.06 23.63 -7.93
N VAL A 689 -9.90 23.38 -8.52
CA VAL A 689 -9.37 24.17 -9.64
C VAL A 689 -10.27 24.05 -10.88
N LYS A 690 -10.76 22.86 -11.18
CA LYS A 690 -11.73 22.67 -12.28
C LYS A 690 -12.97 23.50 -12.04
N TYR A 691 -13.55 23.47 -10.85
CA TYR A 691 -14.69 24.29 -10.49
C TYR A 691 -14.37 25.79 -10.65
N PHE A 692 -13.19 26.25 -10.21
CA PHE A 692 -12.73 27.63 -10.41
C PHE A 692 -12.66 28.00 -11.90
N LEU A 693 -12.09 27.17 -12.75
CA LEU A 693 -11.93 27.40 -14.19
C LEU A 693 -13.28 27.43 -14.94
N GLU A 694 -14.28 26.68 -14.44
CA GLU A 694 -15.62 26.57 -15.03
C GLU A 694 -16.63 27.56 -14.46
N TYR A 695 -16.27 28.28 -13.37
CA TYR A 695 -17.18 29.25 -12.75
C TYR A 695 -17.49 30.44 -13.68
N LYS A 696 -18.78 30.68 -13.92
CA LYS A 696 -19.25 31.69 -14.90
C LYS A 696 -19.49 33.09 -14.32
N GLY A 697 -19.54 33.21 -12.98
CA GLY A 697 -19.70 34.51 -12.32
C GLY A 697 -18.49 35.40 -12.47
N THR A 698 -18.68 36.70 -12.20
CA THR A 698 -17.61 37.73 -12.24
C THR A 698 -17.28 38.28 -10.85
N ASP A 699 -18.08 37.96 -9.84
CA ASP A 699 -17.87 38.41 -8.47
C ASP A 699 -17.03 37.39 -7.68
N GLY A 700 -15.82 37.80 -7.29
CA GLY A 700 -14.89 36.96 -6.52
C GLY A 700 -15.37 36.66 -5.10
N GLU A 701 -16.12 37.54 -4.44
CA GLU A 701 -16.66 37.27 -3.11
C GLU A 701 -17.83 36.26 -3.17
N ALA A 702 -18.67 36.36 -4.19
CA ALA A 702 -19.70 35.36 -4.45
C ALA A 702 -19.08 34.00 -4.76
N PHE A 703 -17.99 33.94 -5.52
CA PHE A 703 -17.23 32.72 -5.77
C PHE A 703 -16.68 32.12 -4.49
N LYS A 704 -16.04 32.91 -3.61
CA LYS A 704 -15.49 32.40 -2.32
C LYS A 704 -16.59 31.81 -1.43
N ALA A 705 -17.74 32.49 -1.37
CA ALA A 705 -18.89 32.03 -0.59
C ALA A 705 -19.46 30.71 -1.14
N ASP A 706 -19.55 30.59 -2.47
CA ASP A 706 -20.06 29.39 -3.14
C ASP A 706 -19.08 28.22 -3.02
N LEU A 707 -17.79 28.48 -3.15
CA LEU A 707 -16.73 27.49 -2.96
C LEU A 707 -16.80 26.82 -1.58
N GLY A 708 -16.99 27.61 -0.52
CA GLY A 708 -17.12 27.09 0.84
C GLY A 708 -18.37 26.22 1.05
N LYS A 709 -19.46 26.51 0.32
CA LYS A 709 -20.69 25.70 0.35
C LYS A 709 -20.54 24.40 -0.43
N ARG A 710 -19.88 24.46 -1.59
CA ARG A 710 -19.71 23.32 -2.49
C ARG A 710 -18.68 22.30 -1.98
N PHE A 711 -17.64 22.77 -1.28
CA PHE A 711 -16.56 21.95 -0.75
C PHE A 711 -16.42 22.09 0.77
N PRO A 712 -17.42 21.67 1.56
CA PRO A 712 -17.44 21.88 3.01
C PRO A 712 -16.35 21.10 3.75
N CYS A 713 -15.79 20.06 3.14
CA CYS A 713 -14.66 19.29 3.66
C CYS A 713 -13.30 19.99 3.50
N CYS A 714 -13.19 21.02 2.66
CA CYS A 714 -11.97 21.80 2.54
C CYS A 714 -11.86 22.81 3.68
N TRP A 715 -10.66 22.90 4.29
CA TRP A 715 -10.47 23.82 5.42
C TRP A 715 -10.30 25.27 4.95
N GLN A 716 -9.31 25.49 4.09
CA GLN A 716 -8.92 26.82 3.58
C GLN A 716 -8.75 26.75 2.06
N PRO A 717 -9.83 26.53 1.31
CA PRO A 717 -9.74 26.24 -0.13
C PRO A 717 -9.14 27.38 -0.95
N ILE A 718 -9.30 28.63 -0.54
CA ILE A 718 -8.76 29.80 -1.24
C ILE A 718 -7.23 29.88 -1.07
N GLU A 719 -6.74 29.71 0.16
CA GLU A 719 -5.30 29.74 0.46
C GLU A 719 -4.59 28.57 -0.20
N ASP A 720 -5.18 27.38 -0.15
CA ASP A 720 -4.64 26.20 -0.79
C ASP A 720 -4.63 26.35 -2.32
N MET A 721 -5.66 26.94 -2.91
CA MET A 721 -5.72 27.23 -4.34
C MET A 721 -4.67 28.27 -4.75
N LYS A 722 -4.42 29.30 -3.95
CA LYS A 722 -3.35 30.26 -4.18
C LYS A 722 -1.97 29.59 -4.16
N LEU A 723 -1.76 28.66 -3.23
CA LEU A 723 -0.53 27.86 -3.19
C LEU A 723 -0.37 27.03 -4.48
N ALA A 724 -1.45 26.43 -4.98
CA ALA A 724 -1.43 25.69 -6.23
C ALA A 724 -1.16 26.60 -7.44
N PHE A 725 -1.65 27.83 -7.45
CA PHE A 725 -1.33 28.82 -8.50
C PHE A 725 0.15 29.23 -8.47
N THR A 726 0.72 29.41 -7.28
CA THR A 726 2.16 29.67 -7.12
C THR A 726 2.97 28.49 -7.61
N PHE A 727 2.60 27.27 -7.22
CA PHE A 727 3.25 26.04 -7.69
C PHE A 727 3.22 25.94 -9.23
N TRP A 728 2.08 26.23 -9.86
CA TRP A 728 1.98 26.26 -11.32
C TRP A 728 2.95 27.27 -11.96
N GLN A 729 3.03 28.49 -11.40
CA GLN A 729 3.92 29.53 -11.93
C GLN A 729 5.39 29.16 -11.79
N ASP A 730 5.77 28.60 -10.65
CA ASP A 730 7.15 28.16 -10.40
C ASP A 730 7.51 26.98 -11.32
N LEU A 731 6.63 25.98 -11.40
CA LEU A 731 6.81 24.82 -12.29
C LEU A 731 6.99 25.26 -13.74
N ARG A 732 6.09 26.12 -14.24
CA ARG A 732 6.17 26.63 -15.61
C ARG A 732 7.51 27.32 -15.88
N ARG A 733 7.91 28.25 -14.99
CA ARG A 733 9.18 28.99 -15.16
C ARG A 733 10.39 28.05 -15.25
N CYS A 734 10.34 26.97 -14.49
CA CYS A 734 11.42 25.97 -14.53
C CYS A 734 11.33 25.09 -15.77
N VAL A 735 10.13 24.69 -16.19
CA VAL A 735 9.95 23.91 -17.43
C VAL A 735 10.46 24.68 -18.64
N ASP A 736 10.21 25.98 -18.74
CA ASP A 736 10.76 26.82 -19.81
C ASP A 736 12.31 26.77 -19.89
N LYS A 737 13.00 26.52 -18.75
CA LYS A 737 14.47 26.40 -18.70
C LYS A 737 14.99 24.99 -19.04
N ILE A 738 14.23 23.94 -18.70
CA ILE A 738 14.68 22.56 -18.81
C ILE A 738 14.01 21.78 -19.95
N ALA A 739 13.14 22.46 -20.73
CA ALA A 739 12.35 21.82 -21.78
C ALA A 739 13.22 21.14 -22.84
N GLU A 740 14.31 21.79 -23.26
CA GLU A 740 15.26 21.24 -24.23
C GLU A 740 15.96 19.99 -23.70
N ASP A 741 16.40 20.00 -22.43
CA ASP A 741 17.07 18.85 -21.79
C ASP A 741 16.14 17.64 -21.59
N LEU A 742 14.82 17.87 -21.46
CA LEU A 742 13.80 16.85 -21.34
C LEU A 742 13.17 16.43 -22.67
N GLY A 743 13.47 17.15 -23.79
CA GLY A 743 12.73 16.99 -25.04
C GLY A 743 11.22 17.28 -24.85
N ALA A 744 10.89 18.30 -24.06
CA ALA A 744 9.52 18.64 -23.64
C ALA A 744 9.11 20.08 -24.05
N GLU A 745 9.59 20.53 -25.21
CA GLU A 745 9.28 21.88 -25.76
C GLU A 745 7.78 22.06 -25.98
N ASP A 746 7.10 21.00 -26.43
CA ASP A 746 5.64 21.00 -26.60
C ASP A 746 4.92 21.26 -25.27
N LEU A 747 5.40 20.69 -24.18
CA LEU A 747 4.84 20.93 -22.82
C LEU A 747 5.03 22.38 -22.40
N SER A 748 6.18 23.01 -22.69
CA SER A 748 6.40 24.43 -22.37
C SER A 748 5.35 25.31 -23.07
N GLU A 749 5.08 25.05 -24.37
CA GLU A 749 4.08 25.76 -25.14
C GLU A 749 2.64 25.49 -24.62
N GLU A 750 2.30 24.24 -24.29
CA GLU A 750 1.03 23.90 -23.67
C GLU A 750 0.84 24.64 -22.33
N MET A 751 1.86 24.67 -21.48
CA MET A 751 1.82 25.37 -20.19
C MET A 751 1.67 26.90 -20.39
N ARG A 752 2.25 27.47 -21.44
CA ARG A 752 2.07 28.87 -21.78
C ARG A 752 0.61 29.17 -22.13
N LYS A 753 0.01 28.38 -23.03
CA LYS A 753 -1.43 28.51 -23.39
C LYS A 753 -2.35 28.29 -22.19
N ALA A 754 -2.07 27.30 -21.36
CA ALA A 754 -2.81 27.02 -20.14
C ALA A 754 -2.74 28.19 -19.13
N SER A 755 -1.57 28.85 -19.04
CA SER A 755 -1.41 30.04 -18.19
C SER A 755 -2.29 31.18 -18.63
N ASP A 756 -2.51 31.37 -19.93
CA ASP A 756 -3.42 32.41 -20.44
C ASP A 756 -4.86 32.14 -19.99
N VAL A 757 -5.32 30.88 -20.02
CA VAL A 757 -6.64 30.47 -19.51
C VAL A 757 -6.75 30.77 -18.00
N LEU A 758 -5.73 30.39 -17.22
CA LEU A 758 -5.69 30.64 -15.78
C LEU A 758 -5.75 32.14 -15.46
N ASN A 759 -4.92 32.96 -16.13
CA ASN A 759 -4.82 34.39 -15.89
C ASN A 759 -6.11 35.11 -16.28
N ALA A 760 -6.75 34.70 -17.38
CA ALA A 760 -8.06 35.26 -17.77
C ALA A 760 -9.12 34.98 -16.70
N GLN A 761 -9.17 33.81 -16.13
CA GLN A 761 -10.14 33.47 -15.07
C GLN A 761 -9.81 34.17 -13.74
N ARG A 762 -8.53 34.27 -13.37
CA ARG A 762 -8.10 35.03 -12.17
C ARG A 762 -8.47 36.48 -12.27
N SER A 763 -8.20 37.13 -13.42
CA SER A 763 -8.54 38.54 -13.67
C SER A 763 -10.05 38.75 -13.60
N ARG A 764 -10.85 37.82 -14.13
CA ARG A 764 -12.33 37.89 -14.10
C ARG A 764 -12.89 37.89 -12.68
N LEU A 765 -12.24 37.16 -11.75
CA LEU A 765 -12.68 36.98 -10.37
C LEU A 765 -11.89 37.84 -9.36
N ASN A 766 -10.93 38.66 -9.80
CA ASN A 766 -10.01 39.41 -8.92
C ASN A 766 -9.33 38.55 -7.86
N LEU A 767 -8.77 37.37 -8.27
CA LEU A 767 -8.15 36.37 -7.39
C LEU A 767 -6.64 36.17 -7.66
#